data_2d7aa936a21a2251b496ea430eec769f
#
_entry.id   2d7aa936a21a2251b496ea430eec769f
#
_cell.length_a   1.000
_cell.length_b   1.000
_cell.length_c   1.000
_cell.angle_alpha   90.00
_cell.angle_beta   90.00
_cell.angle_gamma   90.00
#
_symmetry.space_group_name_H-M   'P 1'
#
loop_
_entity.id
_entity.type
_entity.pdbx_description
1 polymer ?
#
loop_
_entity_poly.entity_id
_entity_poly.type
_entity_poly.pdbx_seq_one_letter_code
_entity_poly.pdbx_strand_id
1 'polypeptide(L)'
;LLVSQFGAESGLAQLMVKGGMTLVARKPHQCPWTLADLSRWSAVVLENVMAGEIGQDGMETLAAWVEDTGAGLMITGGEKSYAPGGYYGSPLEKLLPVSMERRNEIRKLQTAIVVVLDRSGSMSMPVAGGKTKMDLANIGTVQVLDLLSATDEFGVIAVDSAPHTVLDLASAERQQNALFRNKILKIESMGGGIYVYEALKAASQMLMKASAANRHIILFSDAQDSEEPGDYKRLIDTMRKAGISISVIGLGTPSDVDAKLLEDIAKRGEGNIYFTDRPKEIPRIFAQDTFAVARNTFIKEPAALELAGALSTLGAPASWQPPPVGGYNLTYLRDAASVGLLTRDEYRAPIVAFWQAGNGRVACYTGEADGTYAGDFAQWPQAGDFYATLSGWAAGQQSQLPDRMLLTQDIREGICYMQLHLDPTRQGEVFTQAPRLKLLRETSGRPLRKEIRTLNWKTADLLEAAIPLEGEETVRAVASLTSQTGVPLSQSLPPVCLPYSPEFAPDQPDRGRKALAALSKTTGGRERLNLADIWTSISRQPRYVPLSLWLVLAGLILFLLEVFQRRTGFFELRRRTAATPEETAEGRFTLRPRAAVTQSGTAGTTADEPKTFRAPKRKRRRTDRESNTPPVVAPPMLEEDSTQPPVIPPNLSDTGNTFDALSAARKRAQDRRGSEDQ
;
A
#
# COMPACT_ATOMS: atom_id res chain seq x y z
N LEU A 1 3.27 -10.77 -5.27
CA LEU A 1 3.47 -9.67 -4.32
C LEU A 1 2.67 -9.95 -3.06
N LEU A 2 3.30 -9.92 -1.89
CA LEU A 2 2.61 -9.92 -0.60
C LEU A 2 2.64 -8.50 -0.05
N VAL A 3 1.49 -8.01 0.40
CA VAL A 3 1.36 -6.70 1.05
C VAL A 3 0.90 -6.91 2.49
N SER A 4 1.73 -6.48 3.43
CA SER A 4 1.53 -6.64 4.88
C SER A 4 2.05 -5.42 5.64
N GLN A 5 1.49 -5.14 6.80
CA GLN A 5 2.00 -4.10 7.71
C GLN A 5 3.45 -4.37 8.13
N PHE A 6 3.83 -5.64 8.20
CA PHE A 6 5.16 -6.08 8.59
C PHE A 6 6.13 -6.18 7.39
N GLY A 7 5.62 -6.11 6.15
CA GLY A 7 6.45 -6.26 4.95
C GLY A 7 7.20 -7.59 4.93
N ALA A 8 8.51 -7.55 4.76
CA ALA A 8 9.34 -8.77 4.71
C ALA A 8 9.45 -9.54 6.05
N GLU A 9 9.08 -8.92 7.17
CA GLU A 9 9.10 -9.54 8.50
C GLU A 9 7.81 -10.31 8.81
N SER A 10 6.82 -10.29 7.90
CA SER A 10 5.56 -11.02 8.05
C SER A 10 5.80 -12.52 8.23
N GLY A 11 5.14 -13.11 9.21
CA GLY A 11 5.16 -14.57 9.43
C GLY A 11 4.51 -15.32 8.26
N LEU A 12 3.48 -14.76 7.64
CA LEU A 12 2.87 -15.31 6.43
C LEU A 12 3.89 -15.35 5.28
N ALA A 13 4.70 -14.30 5.09
CA ALA A 13 5.75 -14.28 4.07
C ALA A 13 6.73 -15.44 4.27
N GLN A 14 7.15 -15.67 5.52
CA GLN A 14 8.06 -16.76 5.88
C GLN A 14 7.43 -18.14 5.64
N LEU A 15 6.15 -18.31 5.99
CA LEU A 15 5.42 -19.56 5.75
C LEU A 15 5.29 -19.85 4.25
N MET A 16 4.94 -18.85 3.44
CA MET A 16 4.81 -19.01 1.98
C MET A 16 6.16 -19.35 1.32
N VAL A 17 7.27 -18.76 1.79
CA VAL A 17 8.61 -19.11 1.30
C VAL A 17 8.97 -20.54 1.66
N LYS A 18 8.65 -21.01 2.88
CA LYS A 18 8.81 -22.42 3.28
C LYS A 18 7.98 -23.36 2.40
N GLY A 19 6.79 -22.94 1.98
CA GLY A 19 5.94 -23.65 1.01
C GLY A 19 6.43 -23.58 -0.44
N GLY A 20 7.65 -23.06 -0.68
CA GLY A 20 8.29 -23.04 -2.01
C GLY A 20 7.88 -21.87 -2.91
N MET A 21 7.17 -20.85 -2.39
CA MET A 21 6.78 -19.69 -3.20
C MET A 21 7.90 -18.67 -3.31
N THR A 22 8.09 -18.14 -4.52
CA THR A 22 8.90 -16.96 -4.74
C THR A 22 8.02 -15.71 -4.62
N LEU A 23 8.27 -14.87 -3.63
CA LEU A 23 7.47 -13.68 -3.37
C LEU A 23 8.34 -12.46 -3.04
N VAL A 24 7.75 -11.28 -3.23
CA VAL A 24 8.29 -10.01 -2.74
C VAL A 24 7.25 -9.45 -1.74
N ALA A 25 7.69 -9.15 -0.54
CA ALA A 25 6.83 -8.57 0.49
C ALA A 25 7.09 -7.07 0.62
N ARG A 26 6.02 -6.28 0.70
CA ARG A 26 6.05 -4.82 0.83
C ARG A 26 5.04 -4.35 1.88
N LYS A 27 5.30 -3.17 2.46
CA LYS A 27 4.30 -2.47 3.27
C LYS A 27 3.31 -1.73 2.37
N PRO A 28 2.05 -1.49 2.79
CA PRO A 28 1.04 -0.86 1.95
C PRO A 28 1.48 0.47 1.32
N HIS A 29 2.13 1.35 2.10
CA HIS A 29 2.63 2.65 1.64
C HIS A 29 3.79 2.57 0.62
N GLN A 30 4.40 1.40 0.45
CA GLN A 30 5.45 1.14 -0.55
C GLN A 30 4.89 0.66 -1.89
N CYS A 31 3.58 0.45 -1.96
CA CYS A 31 2.91 -0.03 -3.16
C CYS A 31 2.29 1.15 -3.90
N PRO A 32 2.73 1.46 -5.14
CA PRO A 32 2.17 2.57 -5.90
C PRO A 32 0.77 2.28 -6.46
N TRP A 33 0.33 1.02 -6.42
CA TRP A 33 -0.97 0.53 -6.89
C TRP A 33 -1.30 0.87 -8.35
N THR A 34 -0.25 1.09 -9.16
CA THR A 34 -0.38 1.37 -10.59
C THR A 34 -0.44 0.09 -11.41
N LEU A 35 -1.06 0.17 -12.58
CA LEU A 35 -1.14 -0.95 -13.51
C LEU A 35 0.26 -1.42 -13.95
N ALA A 36 1.22 -0.49 -14.06
CA ALA A 36 2.60 -0.78 -14.41
C ALA A 36 3.31 -1.63 -13.33
N ASP A 37 3.11 -1.31 -12.04
CA ASP A 37 3.68 -2.10 -10.94
C ASP A 37 2.97 -3.46 -10.80
N LEU A 38 1.64 -3.45 -10.82
CA LEU A 38 0.83 -4.69 -10.73
C LEU A 38 1.15 -5.67 -11.85
N SER A 39 1.47 -5.17 -13.05
CA SER A 39 1.79 -6.02 -14.21
C SER A 39 3.05 -6.88 -14.07
N ARG A 40 3.85 -6.63 -13.05
CA ARG A 40 5.05 -7.43 -12.73
C ARG A 40 4.72 -8.71 -11.95
N TRP A 41 3.50 -8.82 -11.45
CA TRP A 41 3.10 -9.87 -10.52
C TRP A 41 2.06 -10.80 -11.15
N SER A 42 2.12 -12.07 -10.79
CA SER A 42 1.07 -13.03 -11.15
C SER A 42 -0.11 -12.98 -10.18
N ALA A 43 0.15 -12.64 -8.92
CA ALA A 43 -0.86 -12.46 -7.89
C ALA A 43 -0.45 -11.42 -6.85
N VAL A 44 -1.44 -10.85 -6.18
CA VAL A 44 -1.30 -10.02 -4.99
C VAL A 44 -1.95 -10.72 -3.82
N VAL A 45 -1.24 -10.79 -2.70
CA VAL A 45 -1.75 -11.27 -1.41
C VAL A 45 -1.83 -10.08 -0.46
N LEU A 46 -3.03 -9.80 0.06
CA LEU A 46 -3.27 -8.75 1.04
C LEU A 46 -3.40 -9.41 2.42
N GLU A 47 -2.42 -9.17 3.28
CA GLU A 47 -2.37 -9.71 4.63
C GLU A 47 -2.78 -8.63 5.64
N ASN A 48 -4.02 -8.73 6.13
CA ASN A 48 -4.57 -7.86 7.18
C ASN A 48 -4.30 -6.36 6.92
N VAL A 49 -4.61 -5.89 5.70
CA VAL A 49 -4.39 -4.52 5.21
C VAL A 49 -5.70 -3.77 5.15
N MET A 50 -5.75 -2.53 5.62
CA MET A 50 -6.94 -1.69 5.51
C MET A 50 -7.17 -1.23 4.07
N ALA A 51 -8.42 -1.21 3.62
CA ALA A 51 -8.82 -0.70 2.30
C ALA A 51 -8.38 0.78 2.09
N GLY A 52 -8.39 1.58 3.16
CA GLY A 52 -7.93 2.97 3.12
C GLY A 52 -6.44 3.13 2.78
N GLU A 53 -5.60 2.14 3.11
CA GLU A 53 -4.16 2.16 2.80
C GLU A 53 -3.88 1.85 1.31
N ILE A 54 -4.81 1.19 0.65
CA ILE A 54 -4.77 0.95 -0.80
C ILE A 54 -5.33 2.18 -1.52
N GLY A 55 -6.34 2.82 -0.93
CA GLY A 55 -7.07 3.94 -1.51
C GLY A 55 -8.05 3.51 -2.60
N GLN A 56 -8.99 4.40 -2.94
CA GLN A 56 -10.06 4.09 -3.90
C GLN A 56 -9.50 3.74 -5.28
N ASP A 57 -8.62 4.58 -5.82
CA ASP A 57 -8.03 4.37 -7.17
C ASP A 57 -7.16 3.11 -7.22
N GLY A 58 -6.41 2.84 -6.13
CA GLY A 58 -5.62 1.62 -6.01
C GLY A 58 -6.49 0.37 -6.02
N MET A 59 -7.62 0.39 -5.31
CA MET A 59 -8.59 -0.71 -5.32
C MET A 59 -9.28 -0.87 -6.67
N GLU A 60 -9.62 0.22 -7.36
CA GLU A 60 -10.18 0.18 -8.72
C GLU A 60 -9.18 -0.41 -9.72
N THR A 61 -7.91 0.01 -9.64
CA THR A 61 -6.84 -0.51 -10.48
C THR A 61 -6.58 -2.00 -10.20
N LEU A 62 -6.50 -2.38 -8.92
CA LEU A 62 -6.30 -3.77 -8.52
C LEU A 62 -7.48 -4.65 -8.96
N ALA A 63 -8.73 -4.16 -8.81
CA ALA A 63 -9.92 -4.87 -9.26
C ALA A 63 -9.91 -5.11 -10.77
N ALA A 64 -9.64 -4.06 -11.55
CA ALA A 64 -9.55 -4.18 -12.99
C ALA A 64 -8.40 -5.08 -13.45
N TRP A 65 -7.25 -5.00 -12.76
CA TRP A 65 -6.11 -5.85 -13.04
C TRP A 65 -6.43 -7.33 -12.82
N VAL A 66 -7.16 -7.68 -11.75
CA VAL A 66 -7.59 -9.07 -11.51
C VAL A 66 -8.64 -9.49 -12.55
N GLU A 67 -9.75 -8.74 -12.63
CA GLU A 67 -10.93 -9.12 -13.43
C GLU A 67 -10.64 -9.20 -14.93
N ASP A 68 -9.89 -8.23 -15.44
CA ASP A 68 -9.69 -8.10 -16.88
C ASP A 68 -8.41 -8.79 -17.38
N THR A 69 -7.34 -8.86 -16.57
CA THR A 69 -6.05 -9.40 -17.03
C THR A 69 -5.79 -10.87 -16.68
N GLY A 70 -6.63 -11.48 -15.85
CA GLY A 70 -6.44 -12.86 -15.43
C GLY A 70 -5.46 -13.06 -14.26
N ALA A 71 -5.10 -11.98 -13.59
CA ALA A 71 -4.22 -12.03 -12.43
C ALA A 71 -4.92 -12.53 -11.16
N GLY A 72 -4.14 -12.90 -10.16
CA GLY A 72 -4.64 -13.45 -8.90
C GLY A 72 -4.76 -12.44 -7.78
N LEU A 73 -5.76 -12.66 -6.92
CA LEU A 73 -5.89 -11.95 -5.66
C LEU A 73 -6.14 -12.95 -4.53
N MET A 74 -5.43 -12.79 -3.43
CA MET A 74 -5.72 -13.47 -2.18
C MET A 74 -5.84 -12.45 -1.06
N ILE A 75 -6.85 -12.58 -0.20
CA ILE A 75 -7.03 -11.72 0.99
C ILE A 75 -7.08 -12.62 2.23
N THR A 76 -6.28 -12.27 3.25
CA THR A 76 -6.34 -12.94 4.56
C THR A 76 -7.16 -12.14 5.56
N GLY A 77 -7.67 -12.80 6.58
CA GLY A 77 -8.41 -12.18 7.66
C GLY A 77 -7.55 -11.42 8.66
N GLY A 78 -8.24 -10.79 9.58
CA GLY A 78 -7.71 -10.01 10.68
C GLY A 78 -8.57 -8.78 10.98
N GLU A 79 -8.25 -8.07 12.05
CA GLU A 79 -9.02 -6.88 12.49
C GLU A 79 -9.02 -5.74 11.47
N LYS A 80 -8.03 -5.69 10.57
CA LYS A 80 -7.87 -4.67 9.52
C LYS A 80 -8.28 -5.17 8.14
N SER A 81 -9.00 -6.27 8.07
CA SER A 81 -9.41 -6.89 6.82
C SER A 81 -10.93 -6.98 6.71
N TYR A 82 -11.44 -7.30 5.54
CA TYR A 82 -12.89 -7.45 5.25
C TYR A 82 -13.71 -6.22 5.70
N ALA A 83 -14.85 -6.43 6.37
CA ALA A 83 -15.75 -5.35 6.78
C ALA A 83 -15.10 -4.37 7.77
N PRO A 84 -14.44 -4.81 8.86
CA PRO A 84 -13.71 -3.89 9.75
C PRO A 84 -12.56 -3.15 9.04
N GLY A 85 -11.92 -3.80 8.07
CA GLY A 85 -10.86 -3.20 7.25
C GLY A 85 -11.36 -2.22 6.18
N GLY A 86 -12.68 -2.04 6.03
CA GLY A 86 -13.28 -1.09 5.10
C GLY A 86 -13.46 -1.60 3.68
N TYR A 87 -13.50 -2.92 3.49
CA TYR A 87 -13.74 -3.49 2.16
C TYR A 87 -15.22 -3.54 1.78
N TYR A 88 -16.15 -3.39 2.74
CA TYR A 88 -17.58 -3.28 2.45
C TYR A 88 -17.87 -2.05 1.58
N GLY A 89 -18.60 -2.23 0.48
CA GLY A 89 -18.86 -1.18 -0.49
C GLY A 89 -17.65 -0.74 -1.32
N SER A 90 -16.50 -1.40 -1.18
CA SER A 90 -15.30 -1.10 -1.95
C SER A 90 -15.32 -1.72 -3.35
N PRO A 91 -14.48 -1.23 -4.29
CA PRO A 91 -14.31 -1.86 -5.59
C PRO A 91 -13.91 -3.33 -5.53
N LEU A 92 -13.15 -3.74 -4.49
CA LEU A 92 -12.68 -5.12 -4.33
C LEU A 92 -13.76 -6.06 -3.81
N GLU A 93 -14.78 -5.57 -3.08
CA GLU A 93 -15.82 -6.43 -2.52
C GLU A 93 -16.50 -7.33 -3.55
N LYS A 94 -16.74 -6.79 -4.76
CA LYS A 94 -17.40 -7.53 -5.85
C LYS A 94 -16.59 -8.70 -6.35
N LEU A 95 -15.27 -8.65 -6.18
CA LEU A 95 -14.34 -9.71 -6.59
C LEU A 95 -14.24 -10.82 -5.56
N LEU A 96 -14.64 -10.58 -4.32
CA LEU A 96 -14.48 -11.56 -3.25
C LEU A 96 -15.51 -12.68 -3.40
N PRO A 97 -15.11 -13.96 -3.19
CA PRO A 97 -16.02 -15.10 -3.15
C PRO A 97 -16.93 -15.11 -1.92
N VAL A 98 -16.75 -14.16 -1.05
CA VAL A 98 -17.53 -13.96 0.18
C VAL A 98 -18.24 -12.63 0.19
N SER A 99 -19.40 -12.55 0.84
CA SER A 99 -20.17 -11.34 1.09
C SER A 99 -19.99 -10.90 2.53
N MET A 100 -19.93 -9.59 2.73
CA MET A 100 -19.92 -8.93 4.04
C MET A 100 -21.31 -8.37 4.39
N GLU A 101 -22.35 -8.76 3.63
CA GLU A 101 -23.72 -8.33 3.83
C GLU A 101 -24.27 -8.78 5.18
N ARG A 102 -25.30 -8.04 5.63
CA ARG A 102 -26.03 -8.37 6.84
C ARG A 102 -26.88 -9.62 6.63
N ARG A 103 -26.59 -10.70 7.39
CA ARG A 103 -27.56 -11.78 7.65
C ARG A 103 -27.99 -11.71 9.11
N ASN A 104 -29.08 -12.37 9.46
CA ASN A 104 -29.61 -12.35 10.84
C ASN A 104 -28.57 -12.91 11.81
N GLU A 105 -27.83 -12.03 12.47
CA GLU A 105 -26.81 -12.39 13.45
C GLU A 105 -27.42 -12.33 14.87
N ILE A 106 -27.10 -13.33 15.66
CA ILE A 106 -27.41 -13.32 17.08
C ILE A 106 -26.43 -12.35 17.74
N ARG A 107 -26.93 -11.25 18.24
CA ARG A 107 -26.14 -10.17 18.78
C ARG A 107 -25.95 -10.29 20.28
N LYS A 108 -24.70 -10.16 20.74
CA LYS A 108 -24.39 -10.23 22.18
C LYS A 108 -24.65 -8.92 22.93
N LEU A 109 -24.52 -7.75 22.29
CA LEU A 109 -24.68 -6.44 22.95
C LEU A 109 -25.41 -5.43 22.02
N GLN A 110 -26.36 -4.69 22.59
CA GLN A 110 -26.97 -3.56 21.92
C GLN A 110 -25.99 -2.38 21.83
N THR A 111 -26.03 -1.65 20.73
CA THR A 111 -25.19 -0.47 20.51
C THR A 111 -26.08 0.74 20.28
N ALA A 112 -25.72 1.87 20.87
CA ALA A 112 -26.32 3.17 20.58
C ALA A 112 -25.32 4.02 19.81
N ILE A 113 -25.68 4.47 18.61
CA ILE A 113 -24.82 5.33 17.77
C ILE A 113 -25.50 6.69 17.58
N VAL A 114 -24.76 7.75 17.85
CA VAL A 114 -25.15 9.11 17.49
C VAL A 114 -24.18 9.63 16.43
N VAL A 115 -24.70 9.96 15.25
CA VAL A 115 -23.92 10.60 14.19
C VAL A 115 -24.06 12.12 14.35
N VAL A 116 -22.92 12.78 14.43
CA VAL A 116 -22.80 14.24 14.48
C VAL A 116 -22.28 14.72 13.15
N LEU A 117 -23.08 15.46 12.40
CA LEU A 117 -22.75 15.93 11.06
C LEU A 117 -22.48 17.42 11.09
N ASP A 118 -21.29 17.79 10.64
CA ASP A 118 -20.98 19.14 10.25
C ASP A 118 -21.85 19.57 9.07
N ARG A 119 -22.57 20.70 9.21
CA ARG A 119 -23.33 21.33 8.14
C ARG A 119 -22.89 22.76 7.86
N SER A 120 -21.65 23.09 8.18
CA SER A 120 -21.02 24.38 7.87
C SER A 120 -21.06 24.74 6.39
N GLY A 121 -20.73 25.97 6.05
CA GLY A 121 -20.80 26.47 4.67
C GLY A 121 -19.92 25.69 3.67
N SER A 122 -18.78 25.20 4.12
CA SER A 122 -17.84 24.38 3.33
C SER A 122 -18.44 23.06 2.86
N MET A 123 -19.43 22.53 3.57
CA MET A 123 -20.13 21.30 3.20
C MET A 123 -21.02 21.44 1.96
N SER A 124 -21.33 22.67 1.52
CA SER A 124 -22.06 22.94 0.27
C SER A 124 -21.22 22.72 -0.99
N MET A 125 -19.91 22.55 -0.86
CA MET A 125 -19.01 22.40 -2.01
C MET A 125 -19.41 21.23 -2.91
N PRO A 126 -19.53 21.46 -4.23
CA PRO A 126 -19.88 20.41 -5.18
C PRO A 126 -18.73 19.42 -5.35
N VAL A 127 -19.08 18.15 -5.47
CA VAL A 127 -18.19 17.05 -5.78
C VAL A 127 -18.54 16.40 -7.11
N ALA A 128 -17.70 15.53 -7.62
CA ALA A 128 -17.96 14.85 -8.88
C ALA A 128 -19.30 14.09 -8.83
N GLY A 129 -20.11 14.22 -9.90
CA GLY A 129 -21.41 13.54 -10.01
C GLY A 129 -22.60 14.39 -9.58
N GLY A 130 -22.44 15.71 -9.44
CA GLY A 130 -23.54 16.65 -9.16
C GLY A 130 -24.05 16.60 -7.72
N LYS A 131 -23.31 15.99 -6.80
CA LYS A 131 -23.58 15.95 -5.37
C LYS A 131 -22.70 16.95 -4.63
N THR A 132 -23.09 17.29 -3.41
CA THR A 132 -22.27 18.07 -2.48
C THR A 132 -21.57 17.16 -1.47
N LYS A 133 -20.61 17.70 -0.70
CA LYS A 133 -20.05 17.01 0.45
C LYS A 133 -21.14 16.58 1.45
N MET A 134 -22.11 17.47 1.68
CA MET A 134 -23.23 17.21 2.58
C MET A 134 -24.09 16.02 2.10
N ASP A 135 -24.39 15.94 0.80
CA ASP A 135 -25.14 14.82 0.24
C ASP A 135 -24.45 13.48 0.52
N LEU A 136 -23.13 13.43 0.42
CA LEU A 136 -22.38 12.20 0.67
C LEU A 136 -22.30 11.85 2.15
N ALA A 137 -22.20 12.85 3.02
CA ALA A 137 -22.31 12.66 4.47
C ALA A 137 -23.69 12.13 4.87
N ASN A 138 -24.75 12.66 4.28
CA ASN A 138 -26.11 12.19 4.48
C ASN A 138 -26.28 10.74 4.02
N ILE A 139 -25.75 10.38 2.85
CA ILE A 139 -25.77 9.00 2.35
C ILE A 139 -25.00 8.07 3.30
N GLY A 140 -23.83 8.48 3.77
CA GLY A 140 -23.06 7.72 4.77
C GLY A 140 -23.84 7.51 6.06
N THR A 141 -24.52 8.54 6.55
CA THR A 141 -25.35 8.47 7.75
C THR A 141 -26.53 7.49 7.59
N VAL A 142 -27.17 7.48 6.41
CA VAL A 142 -28.22 6.48 6.09
C VAL A 142 -27.63 5.07 6.07
N GLN A 143 -26.42 4.88 5.54
CA GLN A 143 -25.77 3.57 5.56
C GLN A 143 -25.47 3.08 6.98
N VAL A 144 -25.06 3.97 7.90
CA VAL A 144 -24.93 3.60 9.33
C VAL A 144 -26.26 3.05 9.84
N LEU A 145 -27.36 3.77 9.62
CA LEU A 145 -28.69 3.32 10.03
C LEU A 145 -29.07 1.95 9.42
N ASP A 146 -28.75 1.72 8.15
CA ASP A 146 -29.05 0.47 7.44
C ASP A 146 -28.24 -0.72 7.95
N LEU A 147 -27.06 -0.46 8.47
CA LEU A 147 -26.19 -1.48 9.06
C LEU A 147 -26.59 -1.86 10.49
N LEU A 148 -27.35 -1.04 11.20
CA LEU A 148 -27.77 -1.31 12.57
C LEU A 148 -28.85 -2.40 12.63
N SER A 149 -28.87 -3.12 13.75
CA SER A 149 -29.90 -4.11 14.03
C SER A 149 -31.17 -3.42 14.55
N ALA A 150 -32.30 -4.11 14.49
CA ALA A 150 -33.57 -3.61 14.97
C ALA A 150 -33.52 -3.11 16.44
N THR A 151 -32.74 -3.77 17.27
CA THR A 151 -32.59 -3.46 18.70
C THR A 151 -31.57 -2.37 19.01
N ASP A 152 -30.76 -1.95 18.03
CA ASP A 152 -29.83 -0.85 18.23
C ASP A 152 -30.53 0.48 18.31
N GLU A 153 -29.89 1.45 18.94
CA GLU A 153 -30.39 2.81 19.05
C GLU A 153 -29.59 3.73 18.14
N PHE A 154 -30.27 4.61 17.44
CA PHE A 154 -29.68 5.54 16.49
C PHE A 154 -30.19 6.96 16.69
N GLY A 155 -29.31 7.94 16.58
CA GLY A 155 -29.62 9.36 16.64
C GLY A 155 -28.77 10.16 15.67
N VAL A 156 -29.26 11.33 15.23
CA VAL A 156 -28.54 12.22 14.31
C VAL A 156 -28.63 13.66 14.78
N ILE A 157 -27.48 14.31 14.89
CA ILE A 157 -27.32 15.72 15.21
C ILE A 157 -26.60 16.38 14.05
N ALA A 158 -27.16 17.46 13.51
CA ALA A 158 -26.46 18.33 12.57
C ALA A 158 -25.96 19.57 13.32
N VAL A 159 -24.75 20.01 13.06
CA VAL A 159 -24.14 21.14 13.78
C VAL A 159 -23.63 22.19 12.79
N ASP A 160 -23.97 23.44 13.10
CA ASP A 160 -23.36 24.66 12.58
C ASP A 160 -22.90 25.51 13.77
N SER A 161 -23.45 26.70 13.95
CA SER A 161 -23.25 27.54 15.15
C SER A 161 -23.94 26.98 16.40
N ALA A 162 -24.84 26.01 16.26
CA ALA A 162 -25.51 25.30 17.34
C ALA A 162 -25.86 23.85 16.93
N PRO A 163 -25.99 22.94 17.89
CA PRO A 163 -26.43 21.58 17.59
C PRO A 163 -27.94 21.53 17.33
N HIS A 164 -28.34 20.89 16.23
CA HIS A 164 -29.72 20.65 15.82
C HIS A 164 -30.01 19.16 15.80
N THR A 165 -30.91 18.70 16.65
CA THR A 165 -31.34 17.30 16.65
C THR A 165 -32.21 17.02 15.43
N VAL A 166 -31.71 16.22 14.48
CA VAL A 166 -32.44 15.76 13.30
C VAL A 166 -33.28 14.53 13.62
N LEU A 167 -32.66 13.57 14.33
CA LEU A 167 -33.29 12.38 14.86
C LEU A 167 -32.93 12.21 16.33
N ASP A 168 -33.96 12.12 17.18
CA ASP A 168 -33.78 11.71 18.58
C ASP A 168 -33.35 10.24 18.64
N LEU A 169 -32.65 9.87 19.70
CA LEU A 169 -32.20 8.50 19.93
C LEU A 169 -33.43 7.58 20.07
N ALA A 170 -33.55 6.62 19.19
CA ALA A 170 -34.58 5.61 19.20
C ALA A 170 -34.11 4.31 18.55
N SER A 171 -34.87 3.22 18.69
CA SER A 171 -34.51 1.94 18.06
C SER A 171 -34.36 2.09 16.54
N ALA A 172 -33.34 1.45 15.98
CA ALA A 172 -33.10 1.48 14.55
C ALA A 172 -34.29 0.90 13.75
N GLU A 173 -34.96 -0.12 14.29
CA GLU A 173 -36.21 -0.65 13.68
C GLU A 173 -37.24 0.44 13.38
N ARG A 174 -37.48 1.32 14.35
CA ARG A 174 -38.40 2.43 14.19
C ARG A 174 -37.93 3.44 13.16
N GLN A 175 -36.61 3.64 13.03
CA GLN A 175 -36.01 4.68 12.21
C GLN A 175 -35.63 4.21 10.80
N GLN A 176 -35.56 2.91 10.54
CA GLN A 176 -35.24 2.34 9.22
C GLN A 176 -36.39 2.47 8.19
N ASN A 177 -37.28 3.41 8.36
CA ASN A 177 -38.37 3.68 7.41
C ASN A 177 -38.07 4.88 6.49
N ALA A 178 -38.81 5.01 5.41
CA ALA A 178 -38.59 6.05 4.40
C ALA A 178 -38.67 7.48 4.95
N LEU A 179 -39.51 7.71 5.98
CA LEU A 179 -39.69 9.03 6.56
C LEU A 179 -38.41 9.55 7.23
N PHE A 180 -37.81 8.73 8.08
CA PHE A 180 -36.58 9.10 8.80
C PHE A 180 -35.36 9.15 7.88
N ARG A 181 -35.25 8.21 6.92
CA ARG A 181 -34.23 8.28 5.87
C ARG A 181 -34.30 9.59 5.09
N ASN A 182 -35.51 10.02 4.69
CA ASN A 182 -35.69 11.27 3.97
C ASN A 182 -35.36 12.50 4.83
N LYS A 183 -35.52 12.45 6.16
CA LYS A 183 -35.06 13.52 7.04
C LYS A 183 -33.56 13.67 7.02
N ILE A 184 -32.81 12.56 7.06
CA ILE A 184 -31.35 12.57 6.97
C ILE A 184 -30.91 13.08 5.60
N LEU A 185 -31.48 12.55 4.51
CA LEU A 185 -31.09 12.92 3.14
C LEU A 185 -31.38 14.38 2.78
N LYS A 186 -32.25 15.07 3.56
CA LYS A 186 -32.61 16.48 3.38
C LYS A 186 -31.83 17.43 4.29
N ILE A 187 -30.78 16.97 4.99
CA ILE A 187 -29.92 17.88 5.77
C ILE A 187 -29.14 18.72 4.77
N GLU A 188 -29.28 20.04 4.87
CA GLU A 188 -28.64 21.01 4.00
C GLU A 188 -27.55 21.75 4.78
N SER A 189 -26.49 22.16 4.08
CA SER A 189 -25.50 23.09 4.61
C SER A 189 -26.15 24.46 4.80
N MET A 190 -26.01 25.04 6.00
CA MET A 190 -26.67 26.29 6.38
C MET A 190 -25.73 27.48 6.55
N GLY A 191 -24.42 27.27 6.38
CA GLY A 191 -23.39 28.27 6.65
C GLY A 191 -23.01 28.34 8.14
N GLY A 192 -22.03 29.18 8.47
CA GLY A 192 -21.45 29.25 9.81
C GLY A 192 -20.26 28.28 9.98
N GLY A 193 -19.60 28.32 11.15
CA GLY A 193 -18.53 27.41 11.53
C GLY A 193 -19.06 26.16 12.24
N ILE A 194 -18.16 25.24 12.59
CA ILE A 194 -18.51 24.06 13.37
C ILE A 194 -18.11 24.21 14.84
N TYR A 195 -19.10 24.12 15.74
CA TYR A 195 -18.90 24.14 17.18
C TYR A 195 -18.80 22.74 17.76
N VAL A 196 -17.63 22.13 17.61
CA VAL A 196 -17.37 20.71 17.97
C VAL A 196 -17.71 20.43 19.43
N TYR A 197 -17.37 21.33 20.34
CA TYR A 197 -17.64 21.15 21.77
C TYR A 197 -19.13 21.04 22.09
N GLU A 198 -19.96 21.95 21.57
CA GLU A 198 -21.41 21.93 21.78
C GLU A 198 -22.06 20.72 21.09
N ALA A 199 -21.53 20.32 19.93
CA ALA A 199 -21.96 19.12 19.24
C ALA A 199 -21.72 17.85 20.05
N LEU A 200 -20.50 17.67 20.56
CA LEU A 200 -20.14 16.53 21.41
C LEU A 200 -20.92 16.51 22.72
N LYS A 201 -21.17 17.66 23.31
CA LYS A 201 -21.99 17.80 24.52
C LYS A 201 -23.44 17.37 24.27
N ALA A 202 -24.04 17.80 23.17
CA ALA A 202 -25.40 17.38 22.79
C ALA A 202 -25.48 15.87 22.53
N ALA A 203 -24.51 15.31 21.80
CA ALA A 203 -24.42 13.87 21.54
C ALA A 203 -24.23 13.06 22.84
N SER A 204 -23.40 13.55 23.73
CA SER A 204 -23.21 12.95 25.06
C SER A 204 -24.51 12.88 25.85
N GLN A 205 -25.24 14.00 25.91
CA GLN A 205 -26.53 14.07 26.61
C GLN A 205 -27.58 13.13 26.02
N MET A 206 -27.53 12.93 24.69
CA MET A 206 -28.40 11.97 23.99
C MET A 206 -28.02 10.53 24.36
N LEU A 207 -26.74 10.17 24.33
CA LEU A 207 -26.26 8.82 24.65
C LEU A 207 -26.32 8.47 26.13
N MET A 208 -26.30 9.46 27.03
CA MET A 208 -26.53 9.19 28.47
C MET A 208 -27.91 8.64 28.75
N LYS A 209 -28.87 8.83 27.84
CA LYS A 209 -30.24 8.29 27.94
C LYS A 209 -30.37 6.92 27.29
N ALA A 210 -29.32 6.43 26.60
CA ALA A 210 -29.33 5.16 25.89
C ALA A 210 -29.46 3.99 26.84
N SER A 211 -30.24 2.99 26.46
CA SER A 211 -30.34 1.71 27.17
C SER A 211 -29.21 0.76 26.78
N ALA A 212 -28.59 0.97 25.65
CA ALA A 212 -27.52 0.15 25.11
C ALA A 212 -26.25 0.21 25.98
N ALA A 213 -25.59 -0.93 26.14
CA ALA A 213 -24.32 -1.03 26.87
C ALA A 213 -23.14 -0.40 26.12
N ASN A 214 -23.12 -0.54 24.79
CA ASN A 214 -22.12 0.04 23.93
C ASN A 214 -22.64 1.37 23.34
N ARG A 215 -21.90 2.46 23.57
CA ARG A 215 -22.32 3.81 23.17
C ARG A 215 -21.24 4.46 22.34
N HIS A 216 -21.60 5.00 21.19
CA HIS A 216 -20.64 5.51 20.24
C HIS A 216 -21.08 6.80 19.56
N ILE A 217 -20.14 7.70 19.33
CA ILE A 217 -20.31 8.92 18.53
C ILE A 217 -19.48 8.79 17.26
N ILE A 218 -20.09 9.06 16.12
CA ILE A 218 -19.38 9.30 14.86
C ILE A 218 -19.45 10.80 14.58
N LEU A 219 -18.31 11.49 14.74
CA LEU A 219 -18.20 12.91 14.41
C LEU A 219 -17.67 13.05 12.99
N PHE A 220 -18.45 13.73 12.14
CA PHE A 220 -18.07 14.07 10.79
C PHE A 220 -17.81 15.56 10.66
N SER A 221 -16.63 15.95 10.16
CA SER A 221 -16.23 17.33 9.94
C SER A 221 -15.30 17.44 8.73
N ASP A 222 -15.34 18.58 8.04
CA ASP A 222 -14.40 18.84 6.93
C ASP A 222 -13.11 19.56 7.37
N ALA A 223 -12.87 19.66 8.67
CA ALA A 223 -11.63 20.12 9.30
C ALA A 223 -11.18 21.53 8.88
N GLN A 224 -12.10 22.40 8.49
CA GLN A 224 -11.76 23.76 8.02
C GLN A 224 -12.29 24.90 8.87
N ASP A 225 -13.23 24.66 9.78
CA ASP A 225 -13.94 25.71 10.50
C ASP A 225 -14.21 25.34 11.98
N SER A 226 -13.29 24.69 12.68
CA SER A 226 -13.51 24.44 14.11
C SER A 226 -13.29 25.71 14.92
N GLU A 227 -14.40 26.30 15.33
CA GLU A 227 -14.41 27.47 16.20
C GLU A 227 -14.60 27.02 17.65
N GLU A 228 -13.89 27.68 18.58
CA GLU A 228 -14.02 27.52 20.01
C GLU A 228 -14.06 26.04 20.49
N PRO A 229 -12.92 25.32 20.48
CA PRO A 229 -12.88 23.91 20.88
C PRO A 229 -13.32 23.66 22.33
N GLY A 230 -13.50 24.69 23.14
CA GLY A 230 -13.97 24.62 24.51
C GLY A 230 -13.12 23.68 25.39
N ASP A 231 -13.69 23.24 26.51
CA ASP A 231 -13.05 22.21 27.35
C ASP A 231 -13.43 20.80 26.90
N TYR A 232 -13.18 20.50 25.61
CA TYR A 232 -13.51 19.20 25.02
C TYR A 232 -12.77 18.05 25.70
N LYS A 233 -11.55 18.28 26.21
CA LYS A 233 -10.75 17.27 26.87
C LYS A 233 -11.46 16.70 28.10
N ARG A 234 -11.93 17.60 28.96
CA ARG A 234 -12.68 17.22 30.15
C ARG A 234 -14.03 16.57 29.81
N LEU A 235 -14.68 17.06 28.75
CA LEU A 235 -15.93 16.48 28.27
C LEU A 235 -15.71 15.04 27.79
N ILE A 236 -14.69 14.78 26.97
CA ILE A 236 -14.35 13.44 26.46
C ILE A 236 -13.97 12.50 27.61
N ASP A 237 -13.17 12.96 28.60
CA ASP A 237 -12.86 12.16 29.77
C ASP A 237 -14.10 11.74 30.57
N THR A 238 -15.10 12.62 30.59
CA THR A 238 -16.42 12.31 31.22
C THR A 238 -17.20 11.29 30.41
N MET A 239 -17.22 11.46 29.08
CA MET A 239 -17.88 10.52 28.16
C MET A 239 -17.25 9.13 28.22
N ARG A 240 -15.93 9.05 28.23
CA ARG A 240 -15.21 7.79 28.34
C ARG A 240 -15.52 7.05 29.65
N LYS A 241 -15.58 7.77 30.77
CA LYS A 241 -16.02 7.19 32.05
C LYS A 241 -17.46 6.66 32.02
N ALA A 242 -18.28 7.20 31.13
CA ALA A 242 -19.63 6.73 30.88
C ALA A 242 -19.73 5.63 29.80
N GLY A 243 -18.58 5.11 29.32
CA GLY A 243 -18.53 4.08 28.29
C GLY A 243 -18.94 4.58 26.89
N ILE A 244 -18.71 5.86 26.60
CA ILE A 244 -18.98 6.46 25.28
C ILE A 244 -17.65 6.61 24.55
N SER A 245 -17.50 5.94 23.39
CA SER A 245 -16.37 6.11 22.46
C SER A 245 -16.71 7.09 21.34
N ILE A 246 -15.67 7.67 20.72
CA ILE A 246 -15.84 8.69 19.69
C ILE A 246 -14.90 8.41 18.53
N SER A 247 -15.46 8.08 17.36
CA SER A 247 -14.72 8.08 16.10
C SER A 247 -14.90 9.39 15.36
N VAL A 248 -13.90 9.76 14.57
CA VAL A 248 -13.91 10.99 13.79
C VAL A 248 -13.66 10.67 12.32
N ILE A 249 -14.47 11.25 11.46
CA ILE A 249 -14.32 11.19 10.00
C ILE A 249 -14.04 12.63 9.53
N GLY A 250 -12.78 12.90 9.16
CA GLY A 250 -12.32 14.19 8.64
C GLY A 250 -12.31 14.20 7.12
N LEU A 251 -13.02 15.15 6.51
CA LEU A 251 -12.95 15.38 5.07
C LEU A 251 -11.85 16.39 4.78
N GLY A 252 -10.69 15.89 4.45
CA GLY A 252 -9.46 16.66 4.24
C GLY A 252 -8.23 15.78 4.43
N THR A 253 -7.12 16.42 4.74
CA THR A 253 -5.83 15.75 4.95
C THR A 253 -5.37 15.88 6.40
N PRO A 254 -4.49 15.00 6.89
CA PRO A 254 -3.87 15.15 8.22
C PRO A 254 -3.05 16.44 8.41
N SER A 255 -2.83 17.18 7.31
CA SER A 255 -2.06 18.44 7.32
C SER A 255 -2.95 19.69 7.50
N ASP A 256 -4.26 19.54 7.49
CA ASP A 256 -5.21 20.65 7.62
C ASP A 256 -5.18 21.23 9.03
N VAL A 257 -5.66 22.47 9.16
CA VAL A 257 -5.49 23.28 10.39
C VAL A 257 -6.04 22.57 11.63
N ASP A 258 -7.22 21.99 11.51
CA ASP A 258 -7.95 21.36 12.63
C ASP A 258 -7.73 19.84 12.74
N ALA A 259 -6.93 19.25 11.83
CA ALA A 259 -6.66 17.82 11.84
C ALA A 259 -6.15 17.33 13.20
N LYS A 260 -5.26 18.09 13.84
CA LYS A 260 -4.72 17.76 15.17
C LYS A 260 -5.78 17.75 16.27
N LEU A 261 -6.78 18.63 16.19
CA LEU A 261 -7.92 18.63 17.10
C LEU A 261 -8.75 17.36 16.90
N LEU A 262 -9.06 17.03 15.66
CA LEU A 262 -9.83 15.83 15.31
C LEU A 262 -9.11 14.54 15.73
N GLU A 263 -7.80 14.48 15.53
CA GLU A 263 -6.95 13.37 16.00
C GLU A 263 -6.97 13.24 17.54
N ASP A 264 -6.84 14.36 18.27
CA ASP A 264 -6.86 14.34 19.74
C ASP A 264 -8.23 13.91 20.27
N ILE A 265 -9.32 14.33 19.60
CA ILE A 265 -10.69 13.91 19.95
C ILE A 265 -10.86 12.39 19.79
N ALA A 266 -10.52 11.84 18.63
CA ALA A 266 -10.64 10.41 18.36
C ALA A 266 -9.77 9.58 19.32
N LYS A 267 -8.51 9.99 19.49
CA LYS A 267 -7.56 9.30 20.37
C LYS A 267 -8.02 9.29 21.84
N ARG A 268 -8.52 10.44 22.37
CA ARG A 268 -9.06 10.50 23.72
C ARG A 268 -10.37 9.77 23.89
N GLY A 269 -11.17 9.78 22.81
CA GLY A 269 -12.45 9.11 22.76
C GLY A 269 -12.35 7.60 22.54
N GLU A 270 -11.13 7.03 22.46
CA GLU A 270 -10.89 5.59 22.23
C GLU A 270 -11.61 5.05 20.99
N GLY A 271 -11.76 5.92 19.94
CA GLY A 271 -12.34 5.55 18.65
C GLY A 271 -11.32 5.66 17.51
N ASN A 272 -11.82 5.55 16.30
CA ASN A 272 -11.01 5.58 15.10
C ASN A 272 -10.94 7.01 14.52
N ILE A 273 -9.87 7.30 13.80
CA ILE A 273 -9.75 8.51 12.99
C ILE A 273 -9.58 8.14 11.53
N TYR A 274 -10.37 8.77 10.68
CA TYR A 274 -10.30 8.58 9.23
C TYR A 274 -10.17 9.95 8.58
N PHE A 275 -9.20 10.11 7.69
CA PHE A 275 -9.12 11.27 6.81
C PHE A 275 -9.31 10.84 5.36
N THR A 276 -10.05 11.63 4.60
CA THR A 276 -10.16 11.46 3.16
C THR A 276 -10.30 12.82 2.48
N ASP A 277 -9.52 13.03 1.43
CA ASP A 277 -9.66 14.15 0.49
C ASP A 277 -10.64 13.82 -0.66
N ARG A 278 -11.22 12.61 -0.63
CA ARG A 278 -12.11 12.08 -1.67
C ARG A 278 -13.52 11.89 -1.12
N PRO A 279 -14.42 12.84 -1.36
CA PRO A 279 -15.79 12.77 -0.82
C PRO A 279 -16.55 11.49 -1.18
N LYS A 280 -16.23 10.84 -2.29
CA LYS A 280 -16.86 9.57 -2.69
C LYS A 280 -16.61 8.41 -1.72
N GLU A 281 -15.54 8.49 -0.92
CA GLU A 281 -15.21 7.46 0.08
C GLU A 281 -16.01 7.59 1.37
N ILE A 282 -16.63 8.73 1.61
CA ILE A 282 -17.36 9.03 2.85
C ILE A 282 -18.35 7.91 3.23
N PRO A 283 -19.25 7.45 2.36
CA PRO A 283 -20.20 6.39 2.72
C PRO A 283 -19.50 5.10 3.15
N ARG A 284 -18.44 4.71 2.47
CA ARG A 284 -17.65 3.52 2.80
C ARG A 284 -16.99 3.64 4.19
N ILE A 285 -16.45 4.82 4.51
CA ILE A 285 -15.80 5.07 5.81
C ILE A 285 -16.81 5.02 6.95
N PHE A 286 -18.01 5.58 6.77
CA PHE A 286 -19.08 5.46 7.75
C PHE A 286 -19.47 3.99 8.00
N ALA A 287 -19.60 3.21 6.93
CA ALA A 287 -19.85 1.77 7.05
C ALA A 287 -18.72 1.04 7.77
N GLN A 288 -17.47 1.34 7.44
CA GLN A 288 -16.28 0.76 8.08
C GLN A 288 -16.28 1.00 9.59
N ASP A 289 -16.50 2.23 10.04
CA ASP A 289 -16.54 2.55 11.47
C ASP A 289 -17.72 1.85 12.16
N THR A 290 -18.88 1.81 11.51
CA THR A 290 -20.05 1.09 12.01
C THR A 290 -19.75 -0.40 12.22
N PHE A 291 -19.06 -1.05 11.28
CA PHE A 291 -18.64 -2.44 11.43
C PHE A 291 -17.64 -2.62 12.58
N ALA A 292 -16.69 -1.69 12.73
CA ALA A 292 -15.71 -1.76 13.81
C ALA A 292 -16.36 -1.65 15.21
N VAL A 293 -17.40 -0.82 15.36
CA VAL A 293 -17.99 -0.47 16.65
C VAL A 293 -19.25 -1.28 16.96
N ALA A 294 -20.17 -1.33 16.01
CA ALA A 294 -21.49 -1.93 16.25
C ALA A 294 -21.56 -3.41 15.98
N ARG A 295 -20.58 -3.94 15.26
CA ARG A 295 -20.55 -5.33 14.82
C ARG A 295 -19.18 -5.94 15.05
N ASN A 296 -19.12 -6.88 15.96
CA ASN A 296 -17.95 -7.75 16.10
C ASN A 296 -17.95 -8.76 14.94
N THR A 297 -17.60 -8.29 13.73
CA THR A 297 -17.47 -9.17 12.56
C THR A 297 -16.13 -9.90 12.54
N PHE A 298 -15.21 -9.58 13.43
CA PHE A 298 -14.02 -10.36 13.68
C PHE A 298 -14.22 -11.18 14.96
N ILE A 299 -14.41 -12.50 14.80
CA ILE A 299 -14.60 -13.44 15.90
C ILE A 299 -13.24 -13.75 16.49
N LYS A 300 -13.06 -13.48 17.80
CA LYS A 300 -11.79 -13.64 18.52
C LYS A 300 -11.71 -14.97 19.29
N GLU A 301 -12.66 -15.84 19.07
CA GLU A 301 -12.75 -17.15 19.69
C GLU A 301 -12.21 -18.22 18.74
N PRO A 302 -11.40 -19.18 19.23
CA PRO A 302 -10.92 -20.27 18.39
C PRO A 302 -12.06 -21.11 17.82
N ALA A 303 -12.00 -21.41 16.53
CA ALA A 303 -12.99 -22.22 15.84
C ALA A 303 -12.37 -23.46 15.20
N ALA A 304 -12.97 -24.63 15.48
CA ALA A 304 -12.61 -25.86 14.78
C ALA A 304 -13.06 -25.81 13.33
N LEU A 305 -12.33 -26.49 12.44
CA LEU A 305 -12.55 -26.45 11.01
C LEU A 305 -13.17 -27.73 10.45
N GLU A 306 -13.93 -27.57 9.38
CA GLU A 306 -14.48 -28.64 8.56
C GLU A 306 -13.95 -28.51 7.14
N LEU A 307 -13.37 -29.60 6.62
CA LEU A 307 -12.91 -29.68 5.24
C LEU A 307 -14.10 -29.81 4.29
N ALA A 308 -14.18 -28.92 3.30
CA ALA A 308 -15.10 -29.04 2.19
C ALA A 308 -14.39 -29.64 0.97
N GLY A 309 -15.12 -30.47 0.20
CA GLY A 309 -14.55 -31.21 -0.93
C GLY A 309 -13.89 -30.35 -2.02
N ALA A 310 -14.29 -29.09 -2.14
CA ALA A 310 -13.71 -28.19 -3.14
C ALA A 310 -12.22 -27.85 -2.90
N LEU A 311 -11.68 -28.04 -1.70
CA LEU A 311 -10.27 -27.78 -1.43
C LEU A 311 -9.33 -28.65 -2.29
N SER A 312 -9.76 -29.87 -2.63
CA SER A 312 -9.01 -30.79 -3.50
C SER A 312 -8.84 -30.24 -4.91
N THR A 313 -9.76 -29.39 -5.39
CA THR A 313 -9.66 -28.77 -6.73
C THR A 313 -8.53 -27.75 -6.82
N LEU A 314 -8.02 -27.27 -5.67
CA LEU A 314 -6.85 -26.41 -5.58
C LEU A 314 -5.52 -27.19 -5.60
N GLY A 315 -5.59 -28.53 -5.61
CA GLY A 315 -4.43 -29.40 -5.47
C GLY A 315 -4.06 -29.72 -4.02
N ALA A 316 -4.95 -29.45 -3.06
CA ALA A 316 -4.71 -29.75 -1.66
C ALA A 316 -4.74 -31.27 -1.41
N PRO A 317 -3.76 -31.84 -0.67
CA PRO A 317 -3.75 -33.25 -0.30
C PRO A 317 -4.93 -33.59 0.62
N ALA A 318 -5.56 -34.74 0.38
CA ALA A 318 -6.65 -35.24 1.24
C ALA A 318 -6.21 -35.55 2.69
N SER A 319 -4.91 -35.62 2.92
CA SER A 319 -4.32 -35.88 4.24
C SER A 319 -4.24 -34.66 5.13
N TRP A 320 -4.57 -33.47 4.63
CA TRP A 320 -4.54 -32.27 5.48
C TRP A 320 -5.59 -32.32 6.58
N GLN A 321 -5.14 -32.02 7.77
CA GLN A 321 -5.98 -31.86 8.97
C GLN A 321 -5.66 -30.51 9.60
N PRO A 322 -6.26 -29.43 9.09
CA PRO A 322 -5.98 -28.09 9.61
C PRO A 322 -6.47 -27.99 11.07
N PRO A 323 -5.65 -27.44 11.97
CA PRO A 323 -6.04 -27.17 13.33
C PRO A 323 -7.07 -26.02 13.40
N PRO A 324 -7.65 -25.77 14.59
CA PRO A 324 -8.53 -24.62 14.79
C PRO A 324 -7.84 -23.29 14.42
N VAL A 325 -8.60 -22.37 13.82
CA VAL A 325 -8.17 -20.97 13.68
C VAL A 325 -8.39 -20.23 15.00
N GLY A 326 -7.50 -19.32 15.35
CA GLY A 326 -7.61 -18.54 16.60
C GLY A 326 -8.63 -17.40 16.52
N GLY A 327 -8.85 -16.86 15.32
CA GLY A 327 -9.87 -15.85 15.04
C GLY A 327 -10.11 -15.73 13.55
N TYR A 328 -11.29 -15.20 13.17
CA TYR A 328 -11.68 -15.07 11.77
C TYR A 328 -12.69 -13.95 11.54
N ASN A 329 -12.75 -13.45 10.32
CA ASN A 329 -13.78 -12.51 9.88
C ASN A 329 -15.06 -13.24 9.50
N LEU A 330 -16.15 -12.88 10.12
CA LEU A 330 -17.47 -13.40 9.79
C LEU A 330 -17.91 -12.87 8.43
N THR A 331 -17.99 -13.78 7.49
CA THR A 331 -18.40 -13.52 6.10
C THR A 331 -19.35 -14.62 5.64
N TYR A 332 -20.00 -14.41 4.51
CA TYR A 332 -20.95 -15.37 3.96
C TYR A 332 -20.54 -15.77 2.55
N LEU A 333 -20.64 -17.05 2.24
CA LEU A 333 -20.30 -17.55 0.90
C LEU A 333 -21.28 -17.00 -0.14
N ARG A 334 -20.76 -16.54 -1.28
CA ARG A 334 -21.59 -16.17 -2.45
C ARG A 334 -22.01 -17.44 -3.20
N ASP A 335 -23.20 -17.40 -3.83
CA ASP A 335 -23.83 -18.59 -4.45
C ASP A 335 -22.95 -19.28 -5.49
N ALA A 336 -22.16 -18.55 -6.26
CA ALA A 336 -21.27 -19.10 -7.30
C ALA A 336 -19.86 -19.47 -6.78
N ALA A 337 -19.57 -19.24 -5.51
CA ALA A 337 -18.24 -19.47 -4.95
C ALA A 337 -18.07 -20.90 -4.42
N SER A 338 -16.85 -21.40 -4.52
CA SER A 338 -16.45 -22.66 -3.92
C SER A 338 -15.90 -22.45 -2.52
N VAL A 339 -16.21 -23.37 -1.61
CA VAL A 339 -15.72 -23.35 -0.24
C VAL A 339 -14.73 -24.48 0.00
N GLY A 340 -13.57 -24.15 0.58
CA GLY A 340 -12.54 -25.11 0.93
C GLY A 340 -12.55 -25.52 2.39
N LEU A 341 -12.78 -24.55 3.30
CA LEU A 341 -12.86 -24.75 4.75
C LEU A 341 -14.02 -23.96 5.32
N LEU A 342 -14.71 -24.55 6.29
CA LEU A 342 -15.80 -23.94 7.07
C LEU A 342 -15.48 -24.02 8.57
N THR A 343 -16.02 -23.10 9.36
CA THR A 343 -16.05 -23.26 10.82
C THR A 343 -17.10 -24.28 11.23
N ARG A 344 -16.85 -24.95 12.38
CA ARG A 344 -17.82 -25.87 13.02
C ARG A 344 -18.68 -25.22 14.08
N ASP A 345 -18.59 -23.91 14.20
CA ASP A 345 -19.42 -23.13 15.12
C ASP A 345 -20.83 -22.88 14.55
N GLU A 346 -21.61 -22.07 15.27
CA GLU A 346 -22.99 -21.70 14.90
C GLU A 346 -23.08 -20.93 13.58
N TYR A 347 -21.99 -20.25 13.17
CA TYR A 347 -21.97 -19.41 11.97
C TYR A 347 -21.68 -20.21 10.70
N ARG A 348 -20.98 -21.34 10.79
CA ARG A 348 -20.50 -22.13 9.64
C ARG A 348 -19.87 -21.22 8.57
N ALA A 349 -19.04 -20.29 9.05
CA ALA A 349 -18.43 -19.28 8.21
C ALA A 349 -17.37 -19.87 7.27
N PRO A 350 -17.26 -19.39 6.02
CA PRO A 350 -16.23 -19.82 5.11
C PRO A 350 -14.86 -19.27 5.55
N ILE A 351 -13.95 -20.18 5.94
CA ILE A 351 -12.55 -19.83 6.22
C ILE A 351 -11.75 -19.78 4.93
N VAL A 352 -11.99 -20.72 4.01
CA VAL A 352 -11.44 -20.67 2.66
C VAL A 352 -12.58 -20.66 1.67
N ALA A 353 -12.63 -19.60 0.88
CA ALA A 353 -13.54 -19.48 -0.25
C ALA A 353 -12.76 -19.01 -1.48
N PHE A 354 -13.16 -19.48 -2.65
CA PHE A 354 -12.49 -19.11 -3.88
C PHE A 354 -13.43 -19.22 -5.08
N TRP A 355 -13.15 -18.41 -6.09
CA TRP A 355 -13.85 -18.45 -7.37
C TRP A 355 -13.03 -17.79 -8.47
N GLN A 356 -13.56 -17.86 -9.68
CA GLN A 356 -13.06 -17.09 -10.80
C GLN A 356 -13.85 -15.77 -10.90
N ALA A 357 -13.13 -14.63 -10.84
CA ALA A 357 -13.68 -13.29 -10.98
C ALA A 357 -13.24 -12.70 -12.33
N GLY A 358 -14.14 -12.68 -13.31
CA GLY A 358 -13.78 -12.32 -14.69
C GLY A 358 -12.76 -13.30 -15.27
N ASN A 359 -11.62 -12.78 -15.72
CA ASN A 359 -10.51 -13.62 -16.18
C ASN A 359 -9.60 -14.08 -15.05
N GLY A 360 -9.64 -13.40 -13.88
CA GLY A 360 -8.77 -13.66 -12.74
C GLY A 360 -9.32 -14.65 -11.74
N ARG A 361 -8.54 -14.95 -10.73
CA ARG A 361 -8.87 -15.88 -9.66
C ARG A 361 -8.73 -15.20 -8.32
N VAL A 362 -9.73 -15.38 -7.47
CA VAL A 362 -9.75 -14.76 -6.14
C VAL A 362 -9.93 -15.83 -5.08
N ALA A 363 -9.03 -15.84 -4.11
CA ALA A 363 -9.09 -16.69 -2.93
C ALA A 363 -9.20 -15.82 -1.67
N CYS A 364 -10.02 -16.24 -0.74
CA CYS A 364 -10.16 -15.66 0.59
C CYS A 364 -9.74 -16.69 1.63
N TYR A 365 -8.92 -16.26 2.56
CA TYR A 365 -8.70 -16.94 3.83
C TYR A 365 -9.16 -15.98 4.93
N THR A 366 -10.33 -16.22 5.52
CA THR A 366 -10.94 -15.27 6.47
C THR A 366 -10.36 -15.35 7.87
N GLY A 367 -9.52 -16.37 8.17
CA GLY A 367 -8.74 -16.44 9.39
C GLY A 367 -7.57 -15.45 9.40
N GLU A 368 -7.10 -15.07 10.58
CA GLU A 368 -5.86 -14.32 10.71
C GLU A 368 -4.67 -15.26 10.40
N ALA A 369 -3.82 -14.84 9.46
CA ALA A 369 -2.70 -15.66 9.00
C ALA A 369 -1.45 -15.51 9.88
N ASP A 370 -1.21 -14.30 10.37
CA ASP A 370 -0.10 -13.93 11.26
C ASP A 370 -0.59 -12.89 12.27
N GLY A 371 -0.34 -13.11 13.55
CA GLY A 371 -0.77 -12.20 14.60
C GLY A 371 -1.36 -12.93 15.82
N THR A 372 -2.02 -12.14 16.67
CA THR A 372 -2.54 -12.60 17.96
C THR A 372 -3.59 -13.71 17.83
N TYR A 373 -4.38 -13.66 16.75
CA TYR A 373 -5.50 -14.57 16.53
C TYR A 373 -5.23 -15.60 15.43
N ALA A 374 -3.97 -15.79 15.03
CA ALA A 374 -3.60 -16.85 14.10
C ALA A 374 -3.78 -18.25 14.71
N GLY A 375 -3.63 -18.36 16.04
CA GLY A 375 -3.85 -19.58 16.80
C GLY A 375 -2.89 -20.71 16.40
N ASP A 376 -3.34 -21.96 16.61
CA ASP A 376 -2.55 -23.16 16.26
C ASP A 376 -2.31 -23.31 14.76
N PHE A 377 -3.12 -22.64 13.95
CA PHE A 377 -3.00 -22.70 12.49
C PHE A 377 -1.66 -22.17 11.96
N ALA A 378 -1.13 -21.10 12.57
CA ALA A 378 0.17 -20.55 12.20
C ALA A 378 1.34 -21.50 12.52
N GLN A 379 1.17 -22.39 13.50
CA GLN A 379 2.19 -23.35 13.91
C GLN A 379 2.01 -24.73 13.22
N TRP A 380 0.97 -24.89 12.43
CA TRP A 380 0.72 -26.12 11.70
C TRP A 380 1.85 -26.40 10.70
N PRO A 381 2.46 -27.61 10.72
CA PRO A 381 3.62 -27.91 9.86
C PRO A 381 3.35 -27.72 8.36
N GLN A 382 2.10 -27.90 7.92
CA GLN A 382 1.68 -27.75 6.52
C GLN A 382 1.13 -26.34 6.20
N ALA A 383 1.17 -25.38 7.14
CA ALA A 383 0.67 -24.03 6.91
C ALA A 383 1.34 -23.34 5.70
N GLY A 384 2.65 -23.53 5.52
CA GLY A 384 3.38 -23.02 4.37
C GLY A 384 2.84 -23.56 3.05
N ASP A 385 2.70 -24.87 2.94
CA ASP A 385 2.15 -25.55 1.75
C ASP A 385 0.69 -25.14 1.50
N PHE A 386 -0.08 -24.94 2.57
CA PHE A 386 -1.47 -24.48 2.49
C PHE A 386 -1.57 -23.08 1.85
N TYR A 387 -0.85 -22.09 2.37
CA TYR A 387 -0.87 -20.74 1.81
C TYR A 387 -0.25 -20.69 0.41
N ALA A 388 0.80 -21.48 0.16
CA ALA A 388 1.39 -21.62 -1.17
C ALA A 388 0.40 -22.21 -2.17
N THR A 389 -0.40 -23.19 -1.78
CA THR A 389 -1.44 -23.79 -2.63
C THR A 389 -2.53 -22.78 -2.98
N LEU A 390 -3.06 -22.05 -2.00
CA LEU A 390 -4.10 -21.03 -2.24
C LEU A 390 -3.60 -19.90 -3.15
N SER A 391 -2.44 -19.34 -2.83
CA SER A 391 -1.85 -18.25 -3.60
C SER A 391 -1.34 -18.69 -4.97
N GLY A 392 -0.81 -19.90 -5.08
CA GLY A 392 -0.40 -20.52 -6.33
C GLY A 392 -1.60 -20.75 -7.27
N TRP A 393 -2.71 -21.24 -6.75
CA TRP A 393 -3.96 -21.35 -7.51
C TRP A 393 -4.46 -19.97 -7.96
N ALA A 394 -4.44 -18.97 -7.09
CA ALA A 394 -4.83 -17.61 -7.43
C ALA A 394 -3.91 -17.04 -8.52
N ALA A 395 -2.60 -17.22 -8.41
CA ALA A 395 -1.63 -16.78 -9.42
C ALA A 395 -1.88 -17.38 -10.81
N GLY A 396 -2.53 -18.53 -10.85
CA GLY A 396 -2.91 -19.19 -12.10
C GLY A 396 -1.72 -19.66 -12.92
N GLN A 397 -2.02 -20.45 -13.94
CA GLN A 397 -1.09 -20.66 -15.06
C GLN A 397 -1.51 -19.69 -16.15
N GLN A 398 -0.58 -18.96 -16.74
CA GLN A 398 -0.88 -18.22 -17.96
C GLN A 398 -1.33 -19.25 -19.02
N SER A 399 -2.60 -19.18 -19.42
CA SER A 399 -3.10 -20.04 -20.48
C SER A 399 -2.37 -19.66 -21.76
N GLN A 400 -1.59 -20.59 -22.30
CA GLN A 400 -1.04 -20.43 -23.64
C GLN A 400 -2.21 -20.52 -24.62
N LEU A 401 -2.20 -19.68 -25.64
CA LEU A 401 -3.16 -19.78 -26.72
C LEU A 401 -2.99 -21.15 -27.41
N PRO A 402 -4.10 -21.86 -27.71
CA PRO A 402 -4.04 -23.12 -28.40
C PRO A 402 -3.64 -22.93 -29.87
N ASP A 403 -3.45 -24.03 -30.56
CA ASP A 403 -3.29 -24.09 -32.03
C ASP A 403 -2.12 -23.20 -32.53
N ARG A 404 -1.05 -23.12 -31.76
CA ARG A 404 0.15 -22.31 -32.09
C ARG A 404 -0.14 -20.87 -32.43
N MET A 405 -1.23 -20.31 -31.91
CA MET A 405 -1.49 -18.87 -31.99
C MET A 405 -0.44 -18.08 -31.20
N LEU A 406 0.02 -16.99 -31.77
CA LEU A 406 0.96 -16.10 -31.13
C LEU A 406 0.41 -14.68 -31.10
N LEU A 407 0.30 -14.09 -29.90
CA LEU A 407 -0.10 -12.71 -29.73
C LEU A 407 1.14 -11.85 -29.51
N THR A 408 1.33 -10.84 -30.37
CA THR A 408 2.47 -9.93 -30.32
C THR A 408 2.01 -8.48 -30.23
N GLN A 409 2.89 -7.60 -29.80
CA GLN A 409 2.68 -6.15 -29.79
C GLN A 409 3.93 -5.45 -30.31
N ASP A 410 3.73 -4.39 -31.10
CA ASP A 410 4.79 -3.57 -31.67
C ASP A 410 4.38 -2.10 -31.66
N ILE A 411 5.29 -1.20 -31.32
CA ILE A 411 5.02 0.24 -31.25
C ILE A 411 5.75 0.92 -32.42
N ARG A 412 4.97 1.58 -33.27
CA ARG A 412 5.49 2.39 -34.39
C ARG A 412 4.79 3.74 -34.40
N GLU A 413 5.52 4.82 -34.47
CA GLU A 413 4.99 6.18 -34.62
C GLU A 413 3.87 6.53 -33.61
N GLY A 414 4.02 6.10 -32.34
CA GLY A 414 3.03 6.36 -31.30
C GLY A 414 1.77 5.48 -31.36
N ILE A 415 1.74 4.48 -32.25
CA ILE A 415 0.64 3.51 -32.37
C ILE A 415 1.15 2.15 -31.95
N CYS A 416 0.45 1.50 -31.02
CA CYS A 416 0.69 0.12 -30.67
C CYS A 416 -0.14 -0.80 -31.58
N TYR A 417 0.55 -1.60 -32.36
CA TYR A 417 -0.06 -2.63 -33.20
C TYR A 417 -0.08 -3.93 -32.42
N MET A 418 -1.27 -4.39 -32.08
CA MET A 418 -1.47 -5.69 -31.44
C MET A 418 -1.87 -6.70 -32.49
N GLN A 419 -1.09 -7.76 -32.62
CA GLN A 419 -1.16 -8.72 -33.71
C GLN A 419 -1.38 -10.13 -33.19
N LEU A 420 -2.43 -10.80 -33.67
CA LEU A 420 -2.67 -12.21 -33.44
C LEU A 420 -2.27 -12.98 -34.70
N HIS A 421 -1.20 -13.72 -34.59
CA HIS A 421 -0.70 -14.61 -35.62
C HIS A 421 -1.35 -16.00 -35.48
N LEU A 422 -1.84 -16.53 -36.56
CA LEU A 422 -2.43 -17.88 -36.65
C LEU A 422 -1.46 -18.82 -37.34
N ASP A 423 -1.55 -20.12 -37.04
CA ASP A 423 -0.76 -21.13 -37.74
C ASP A 423 -1.18 -21.18 -39.23
N PRO A 424 -0.28 -20.93 -40.18
CA PRO A 424 -0.58 -21.01 -41.60
C PRO A 424 -1.01 -22.40 -42.06
N THR A 425 -0.65 -23.44 -41.30
CA THR A 425 -0.98 -24.84 -41.62
C THR A 425 -2.30 -25.32 -41.01
N ARG A 426 -3.02 -24.41 -40.29
CA ARG A 426 -4.29 -24.73 -39.63
C ARG A 426 -5.34 -25.24 -40.64
N GLN A 427 -6.15 -26.20 -40.20
CA GLN A 427 -7.30 -26.67 -40.94
C GLN A 427 -8.57 -26.02 -40.40
N GLY A 428 -9.07 -24.99 -41.10
CA GLY A 428 -10.29 -24.27 -40.74
C GLY A 428 -10.06 -23.04 -39.81
N GLU A 429 -11.17 -22.45 -39.39
CA GLU A 429 -11.15 -21.29 -38.49
C GLU A 429 -10.90 -21.73 -37.05
N VAL A 430 -10.16 -20.96 -36.28
CA VAL A 430 -9.74 -21.28 -34.90
C VAL A 430 -10.73 -20.77 -33.86
N PHE A 431 -11.56 -19.81 -34.22
CA PHE A 431 -12.51 -19.15 -33.33
C PHE A 431 -13.87 -18.95 -34.02
N THR A 432 -14.93 -18.89 -33.22
CA THR A 432 -16.31 -18.70 -33.71
C THR A 432 -16.70 -17.24 -33.87
N GLN A 433 -16.03 -16.33 -33.14
CA GLN A 433 -16.27 -14.91 -33.18
C GLN A 433 -14.93 -14.17 -33.32
N ALA A 434 -14.97 -12.99 -33.97
CA ALA A 434 -13.78 -12.15 -34.08
C ALA A 434 -13.16 -11.87 -32.70
N PRO A 435 -11.85 -12.10 -32.53
CA PRO A 435 -11.16 -11.85 -31.27
C PRO A 435 -11.29 -10.40 -30.86
N ARG A 436 -11.48 -10.18 -29.56
CA ARG A 436 -11.62 -8.86 -28.97
C ARG A 436 -10.44 -8.55 -28.08
N LEU A 437 -10.03 -7.29 -28.06
CA LEU A 437 -9.06 -6.75 -27.12
C LEU A 437 -9.77 -5.91 -26.08
N LYS A 438 -9.62 -6.26 -24.81
CA LYS A 438 -9.95 -5.38 -23.70
C LYS A 438 -8.70 -4.57 -23.37
N LEU A 439 -8.82 -3.26 -23.39
CA LEU A 439 -7.74 -2.33 -23.10
C LEU A 439 -8.01 -1.68 -21.76
N LEU A 440 -7.01 -1.73 -20.88
CA LEU A 440 -6.96 -0.98 -19.64
C LEU A 440 -5.99 0.17 -19.86
N ARG A 441 -6.48 1.42 -19.76
CA ARG A 441 -5.68 2.64 -19.95
C ARG A 441 -5.59 3.38 -18.62
N GLU A 442 -4.40 3.53 -18.11
CA GLU A 442 -4.09 4.28 -16.90
C GLU A 442 -3.29 5.54 -17.25
N THR A 443 -3.77 6.68 -16.80
CA THR A 443 -3.09 7.97 -16.91
C THR A 443 -2.97 8.55 -15.52
N SER A 444 -1.81 9.10 -15.17
CA SER A 444 -1.57 9.70 -13.85
C SER A 444 -2.65 10.73 -13.50
N GLY A 445 -3.26 10.61 -12.31
CA GLY A 445 -4.29 11.52 -11.82
C GLY A 445 -5.67 11.41 -12.51
N ARG A 446 -5.91 10.36 -13.31
CA ARG A 446 -7.21 10.11 -13.96
C ARG A 446 -7.72 8.70 -13.63
N PRO A 447 -9.06 8.51 -13.58
CA PRO A 447 -9.65 7.18 -13.41
C PRO A 447 -9.24 6.23 -14.52
N LEU A 448 -9.07 4.96 -14.18
CA LEU A 448 -8.79 3.89 -15.12
C LEU A 448 -9.88 3.81 -16.20
N ARG A 449 -9.50 3.84 -17.48
CA ARG A 449 -10.42 3.72 -18.61
C ARG A 449 -10.38 2.30 -19.17
N LYS A 450 -11.56 1.72 -19.41
CA LYS A 450 -11.72 0.42 -20.08
C LYS A 450 -12.27 0.63 -21.47
N GLU A 451 -11.64 0.00 -22.46
CA GLU A 451 -12.02 0.07 -23.87
C GLU A 451 -12.01 -1.32 -24.48
N ILE A 452 -12.91 -1.57 -25.42
CA ILE A 452 -12.95 -2.82 -26.18
C ILE A 452 -12.71 -2.51 -27.65
N ARG A 453 -11.74 -3.21 -28.25
CA ARG A 453 -11.40 -3.14 -29.67
C ARG A 453 -11.52 -4.53 -30.29
N THR A 454 -11.87 -4.60 -31.55
CA THR A 454 -11.90 -5.84 -32.33
C THR A 454 -10.60 -5.96 -33.11
N LEU A 455 -10.04 -7.17 -33.17
CA LEU A 455 -8.95 -7.48 -34.08
C LEU A 455 -9.51 -7.70 -35.47
N ASN A 456 -8.99 -7.00 -36.46
CA ASN A 456 -9.42 -7.07 -37.86
C ASN A 456 -8.40 -7.85 -38.69
N TRP A 457 -8.88 -8.62 -39.66
CA TRP A 457 -8.03 -9.35 -40.57
C TRP A 457 -7.15 -8.40 -41.39
N LYS A 458 -5.83 -8.61 -41.34
CA LYS A 458 -4.84 -7.94 -42.18
C LYS A 458 -4.37 -8.84 -43.31
N THR A 459 -4.18 -10.12 -43.02
CA THR A 459 -3.89 -11.19 -43.97
C THR A 459 -4.65 -12.43 -43.59
N ALA A 460 -4.55 -13.51 -44.37
CA ALA A 460 -5.21 -14.78 -44.06
C ALA A 460 -4.81 -15.38 -42.70
N ASP A 461 -3.60 -15.07 -42.20
CA ASP A 461 -3.02 -15.62 -40.97
C ASP A 461 -2.70 -14.58 -39.92
N LEU A 462 -3.14 -13.34 -40.10
CA LEU A 462 -2.83 -12.24 -39.22
C LEU A 462 -4.03 -11.34 -38.98
N LEU A 463 -4.41 -11.21 -37.71
CA LEU A 463 -5.35 -10.18 -37.29
C LEU A 463 -4.57 -9.06 -36.56
N GLU A 464 -5.00 -7.82 -36.77
CA GLU A 464 -4.33 -6.65 -36.20
C GLU A 464 -5.35 -5.65 -35.64
N ALA A 465 -4.98 -4.99 -34.55
CA ALA A 465 -5.63 -3.80 -34.05
C ALA A 465 -4.59 -2.71 -33.81
N ALA A 466 -4.85 -1.51 -34.33
CA ALA A 466 -4.02 -0.33 -34.13
C ALA A 466 -4.59 0.47 -32.93
N ILE A 467 -3.76 0.71 -31.93
CA ILE A 467 -4.13 1.40 -30.70
C ILE A 467 -3.24 2.62 -30.56
N PRO A 468 -3.78 3.83 -30.79
CA PRO A 468 -3.04 5.07 -30.54
C PRO A 468 -2.68 5.16 -29.04
N LEU A 469 -1.42 5.46 -28.76
CA LEU A 469 -0.93 5.70 -27.41
C LEU A 469 -0.91 7.22 -27.17
N GLU A 470 -1.50 7.64 -26.04
CA GLU A 470 -1.51 9.04 -25.62
C GLU A 470 -0.40 9.25 -24.58
N GLY A 471 0.35 10.30 -24.69
CA GLY A 471 1.33 10.87 -23.76
C GLY A 471 1.77 9.98 -22.59
N GLU A 472 1.35 10.31 -21.37
CA GLU A 472 1.74 9.64 -20.12
C GLU A 472 0.80 8.49 -19.71
N GLU A 473 0.32 7.71 -20.66
CA GLU A 473 -0.54 6.58 -20.33
C GLU A 473 0.20 5.24 -20.33
N THR A 474 -0.25 4.34 -19.47
CA THR A 474 0.08 2.91 -19.52
C THR A 474 -1.13 2.15 -20.05
N VAL A 475 -0.94 1.41 -21.14
CA VAL A 475 -1.99 0.57 -21.74
C VAL A 475 -1.66 -0.90 -21.52
N ARG A 476 -2.59 -1.65 -20.96
CA ARG A 476 -2.52 -3.11 -20.88
C ARG A 476 -3.65 -3.71 -21.70
N ALA A 477 -3.31 -4.64 -22.57
CA ALA A 477 -4.28 -5.31 -23.42
C ALA A 477 -4.44 -6.78 -23.03
N VAL A 478 -5.67 -7.25 -23.15
CA VAL A 478 -6.03 -8.66 -23.01
C VAL A 478 -6.82 -9.08 -24.24
N ALA A 479 -6.28 -10.03 -24.99
CA ALA A 479 -7.00 -10.64 -26.07
C ALA A 479 -7.95 -11.69 -25.52
N SER A 480 -9.22 -11.63 -25.93
CA SER A 480 -10.22 -12.64 -25.63
C SER A 480 -10.79 -13.21 -26.93
N LEU A 481 -10.84 -14.51 -27.01
CA LEU A 481 -11.39 -15.24 -28.15
C LEU A 481 -12.21 -16.44 -27.66
N THR A 482 -13.15 -16.87 -28.44
CA THR A 482 -13.94 -18.08 -28.17
C THR A 482 -13.52 -19.17 -29.16
N SER A 483 -12.99 -20.28 -28.64
CA SER A 483 -12.58 -21.41 -29.46
C SER A 483 -13.79 -22.00 -30.21
N GLN A 484 -13.55 -22.85 -31.20
CA GLN A 484 -14.62 -23.59 -31.89
C GLN A 484 -15.44 -24.49 -30.97
N THR A 485 -14.85 -24.94 -29.88
CA THR A 485 -15.52 -25.73 -28.84
C THR A 485 -16.35 -24.89 -27.87
N GLY A 486 -16.44 -23.56 -28.07
CA GLY A 486 -17.17 -22.63 -27.20
C GLY A 486 -16.42 -22.23 -25.93
N VAL A 487 -15.19 -22.70 -25.74
CA VAL A 487 -14.37 -22.34 -24.56
C VAL A 487 -13.82 -20.93 -24.70
N PRO A 488 -14.09 -20.03 -23.75
CA PRO A 488 -13.48 -18.72 -23.75
C PRO A 488 -11.99 -18.80 -23.37
N LEU A 489 -11.16 -18.17 -24.17
CA LEU A 489 -9.71 -18.10 -23.97
C LEU A 489 -9.31 -16.63 -23.83
N SER A 490 -8.40 -16.33 -22.93
CA SER A 490 -7.87 -14.99 -22.75
C SER A 490 -6.37 -15.03 -22.55
N GLN A 491 -5.66 -14.08 -23.16
CA GLN A 491 -4.24 -13.88 -22.97
C GLN A 491 -3.93 -12.41 -22.75
N SER A 492 -3.24 -12.12 -21.65
CA SER A 492 -2.76 -10.78 -21.33
C SER A 492 -1.43 -10.50 -22.01
N LEU A 493 -1.30 -9.29 -22.55
CA LEU A 493 -0.06 -8.77 -23.10
C LEU A 493 0.69 -7.95 -22.03
N PRO A 494 2.02 -7.80 -22.14
CA PRO A 494 2.77 -6.86 -21.34
C PRO A 494 2.22 -5.43 -21.45
N PRO A 495 2.34 -4.59 -20.41
CA PRO A 495 1.93 -3.19 -20.50
C PRO A 495 2.80 -2.44 -21.50
N VAL A 496 2.18 -1.50 -22.22
CA VAL A 496 2.86 -0.62 -23.16
C VAL A 496 2.63 0.83 -22.78
N CYS A 497 3.64 1.66 -23.00
CA CYS A 497 3.57 3.12 -22.90
C CYS A 497 4.45 3.73 -23.99
N LEU A 498 4.23 4.99 -24.29
CA LEU A 498 5.17 5.71 -25.13
C LEU A 498 6.52 5.83 -24.40
N PRO A 499 7.65 5.56 -25.05
CA PRO A 499 8.98 5.64 -24.42
C PRO A 499 9.33 7.04 -23.95
N TYR A 500 8.71 8.07 -24.55
CA TYR A 500 8.86 9.48 -24.18
C TYR A 500 7.56 10.23 -24.39
N SER A 501 7.21 11.12 -23.45
CA SER A 501 6.25 12.18 -23.74
C SER A 501 6.83 13.10 -24.82
N PRO A 502 6.04 13.60 -25.78
CA PRO A 502 6.51 14.57 -26.79
C PRO A 502 7.19 15.80 -26.17
N GLU A 503 6.78 16.19 -24.98
CA GLU A 503 7.35 17.32 -24.21
C GLU A 503 8.80 17.05 -23.76
N PHE A 504 9.15 15.79 -23.54
CA PHE A 504 10.50 15.38 -23.13
C PHE A 504 11.31 14.78 -24.29
N ALA A 505 10.77 14.81 -25.51
CA ALA A 505 11.52 14.39 -26.68
C ALA A 505 12.80 15.26 -26.78
N PRO A 506 14.00 14.65 -26.86
CA PRO A 506 15.22 15.43 -26.89
C PRO A 506 15.25 16.28 -28.16
N ASP A 507 15.42 17.60 -28.02
CA ASP A 507 15.58 18.55 -29.13
C ASP A 507 16.71 18.17 -30.11
N GLN A 508 17.62 17.32 -29.62
CA GLN A 508 18.74 16.79 -30.40
C GLN A 508 18.81 15.26 -30.23
N PRO A 509 18.88 14.48 -31.33
CA PRO A 509 18.93 13.01 -31.28
C PRO A 509 20.05 12.43 -30.39
N ASP A 510 21.18 13.15 -30.27
CA ASP A 510 22.35 12.74 -29.54
C ASP A 510 22.40 13.21 -28.07
N ARG A 511 21.39 13.94 -27.57
CA ARG A 511 21.42 14.53 -26.22
C ARG A 511 21.52 13.44 -25.13
N GLY A 512 20.77 12.37 -25.25
CA GLY A 512 20.82 11.24 -24.33
C GLY A 512 22.17 10.54 -24.33
N ARG A 513 22.75 10.31 -25.51
CA ARG A 513 24.08 9.73 -25.66
C ARG A 513 25.16 10.63 -25.06
N LYS A 514 25.13 11.92 -25.31
CA LYS A 514 26.06 12.90 -24.72
C LYS A 514 25.93 12.97 -23.21
N ALA A 515 24.70 12.89 -22.66
CA ALA A 515 24.45 12.86 -21.23
C ALA A 515 25.01 11.59 -20.58
N LEU A 516 24.80 10.42 -21.19
CA LEU A 516 25.37 9.14 -20.71
C LEU A 516 26.89 9.13 -20.80
N ALA A 517 27.47 9.66 -21.88
CA ALA A 517 28.92 9.79 -22.03
C ALA A 517 29.51 10.74 -20.97
N ALA A 518 28.84 11.86 -20.69
CA ALA A 518 29.24 12.79 -19.64
C ALA A 518 29.14 12.13 -18.26
N LEU A 519 28.07 11.41 -17.98
CA LEU A 519 27.87 10.66 -16.73
C LEU A 519 28.97 9.61 -16.56
N SER A 520 29.23 8.82 -17.59
CA SER A 520 30.31 7.81 -17.61
C SER A 520 31.67 8.46 -17.30
N LYS A 521 31.98 9.59 -17.92
CA LYS A 521 33.23 10.32 -17.69
C LYS A 521 33.33 10.85 -16.25
N THR A 522 32.23 11.42 -15.75
CA THR A 522 32.21 12.01 -14.39
C THR A 522 32.33 10.95 -13.29
N THR A 523 31.73 9.79 -13.50
CA THR A 523 31.76 8.66 -12.54
C THR A 523 32.99 7.76 -12.70
N GLY A 524 33.90 8.06 -13.64
CA GLY A 524 35.05 7.20 -13.92
C GLY A 524 34.69 5.90 -14.66
N GLY A 525 33.47 5.81 -15.19
CA GLY A 525 33.01 4.72 -16.03
C GLY A 525 33.59 4.74 -17.44
N ARG A 526 33.16 3.82 -18.28
CA ARG A 526 33.56 3.73 -19.69
C ARG A 526 32.36 3.47 -20.59
N GLU A 527 32.29 4.15 -21.73
CA GLU A 527 31.34 3.82 -22.78
C GLU A 527 31.81 2.54 -23.48
N ARG A 528 30.91 1.58 -23.66
CA ARG A 528 31.21 0.28 -24.29
C ARG A 528 30.16 -0.07 -25.32
N LEU A 529 30.61 -0.39 -26.49
CA LEU A 529 29.76 -0.87 -27.60
C LEU A 529 29.62 -2.40 -27.59
N ASN A 530 30.57 -3.11 -26.99
CA ASN A 530 30.58 -4.57 -26.93
C ASN A 530 30.55 -5.04 -25.47
N LEU A 531 29.50 -5.76 -25.08
CA LEU A 531 29.34 -6.29 -23.74
C LEU A 531 30.35 -7.39 -23.37
N ALA A 532 30.90 -8.08 -24.37
CA ALA A 532 31.93 -9.09 -24.15
C ALA A 532 33.23 -8.51 -23.52
N ASP A 533 33.51 -7.23 -23.83
CA ASP A 533 34.71 -6.56 -23.30
C ASP A 533 34.57 -6.15 -21.82
N ILE A 534 33.40 -6.32 -21.20
CA ILE A 534 33.21 -6.04 -19.77
C ILE A 534 34.13 -6.93 -18.95
N TRP A 535 34.23 -8.21 -19.30
CA TRP A 535 35.00 -9.20 -18.54
C TRP A 535 36.49 -8.99 -18.62
N THR A 536 37.00 -8.38 -19.69
CA THR A 536 38.43 -8.11 -19.87
C THR A 536 38.90 -6.87 -19.13
N SER A 537 38.01 -5.95 -18.79
CA SER A 537 38.33 -4.64 -18.24
C SER A 537 37.77 -4.40 -16.83
N ILE A 538 37.23 -5.42 -16.18
CA ILE A 538 36.92 -5.34 -14.75
C ILE A 538 38.23 -5.13 -14.01
N SER A 539 38.36 -4.00 -13.30
CA SER A 539 39.45 -3.77 -12.39
C SER A 539 39.49 -4.93 -11.38
N ARG A 540 40.54 -5.72 -11.46
CA ARG A 540 40.73 -6.81 -10.51
C ARG A 540 40.80 -6.20 -9.12
N GLN A 541 39.77 -6.36 -8.33
CA GLN A 541 39.86 -6.03 -6.91
C GLN A 541 40.98 -6.88 -6.30
N PRO A 542 41.95 -6.27 -5.60
CA PRO A 542 42.99 -7.05 -4.97
C PRO A 542 42.34 -8.06 -4.01
N ARG A 543 42.55 -9.32 -4.30
CA ARG A 543 42.15 -10.40 -3.40
C ARG A 543 43.10 -10.43 -2.23
N TYR A 544 42.72 -9.93 -1.12
CA TYR A 544 43.48 -10.06 0.11
C TYR A 544 43.44 -11.52 0.55
N VAL A 545 44.57 -12.17 0.48
CA VAL A 545 44.74 -13.52 1.05
C VAL A 545 45.13 -13.32 2.50
N PRO A 546 44.42 -13.87 3.46
CA PRO A 546 44.80 -13.77 4.87
C PRO A 546 46.10 -14.57 5.08
N LEU A 547 47.21 -13.85 5.24
CA LEU A 547 48.53 -14.41 5.51
C LEU A 547 48.73 -14.79 6.98
N SER A 548 47.75 -14.53 7.84
CA SER A 548 47.84 -14.73 9.29
C SER A 548 48.27 -16.15 9.67
N LEU A 549 47.68 -17.17 9.02
CA LEU A 549 48.02 -18.57 9.28
C LEU A 549 49.48 -18.87 8.91
N TRP A 550 49.94 -18.37 7.78
CA TRP A 550 51.33 -18.57 7.31
C TRP A 550 52.33 -17.83 8.18
N LEU A 551 52.01 -16.63 8.66
CA LEU A 551 52.85 -15.89 9.58
C LEU A 551 52.95 -16.55 10.96
N VAL A 552 51.83 -17.11 11.47
CA VAL A 552 51.84 -17.90 12.71
C VAL A 552 52.69 -19.16 12.56
N LEU A 553 52.54 -19.89 11.44
CA LEU A 553 53.37 -21.06 11.14
C LEU A 553 54.88 -20.71 11.02
N ALA A 554 55.18 -19.62 10.31
CA ALA A 554 56.55 -19.12 10.21
C ALA A 554 57.11 -18.72 11.58
N GLY A 555 56.33 -18.03 12.41
CA GLY A 555 56.70 -17.71 13.78
C GLY A 555 56.93 -18.94 14.65
N LEU A 556 56.11 -19.96 14.53
CA LEU A 556 56.30 -21.24 15.23
C LEU A 556 57.57 -21.95 14.80
N ILE A 557 57.85 -21.98 13.49
CA ILE A 557 59.10 -22.59 12.95
C ILE A 557 60.31 -21.83 13.46
N LEU A 558 60.30 -20.49 13.45
CA LEU A 558 61.40 -19.68 13.98
C LEU A 558 61.56 -19.90 15.50
N PHE A 559 60.51 -20.03 16.24
CA PHE A 559 60.55 -20.34 17.66
C PHE A 559 61.16 -21.73 17.91
N LEU A 560 60.77 -22.73 17.15
CA LEU A 560 61.31 -24.08 17.26
C LEU A 560 62.79 -24.10 16.86
N LEU A 561 63.19 -23.33 15.84
CA LEU A 561 64.60 -23.17 15.46
C LEU A 561 65.43 -22.50 16.57
N GLU A 562 64.90 -21.49 17.23
CA GLU A 562 65.52 -20.84 18.38
C GLU A 562 65.73 -21.81 19.55
N VAL A 563 64.64 -22.57 19.90
CA VAL A 563 64.69 -23.59 20.95
C VAL A 563 65.75 -24.69 20.59
N PHE A 564 65.78 -25.13 19.32
CA PHE A 564 66.75 -26.08 18.81
C PHE A 564 68.13 -25.53 18.92
N GLN A 565 68.34 -24.24 18.50
CA GLN A 565 69.63 -23.59 18.60
C GLN A 565 70.15 -23.49 20.04
N ARG A 566 69.29 -23.10 20.97
CA ARG A 566 69.61 -23.00 22.40
C ARG A 566 69.92 -24.35 23.03
N ARG A 567 69.32 -25.45 22.56
CA ARG A 567 69.56 -26.78 23.08
C ARG A 567 70.75 -27.46 22.46
N THR A 568 71.08 -27.22 21.18
CA THR A 568 72.10 -27.96 20.44
C THR A 568 73.35 -27.15 20.15
N GLY A 569 73.29 -25.79 20.28
CA GLY A 569 74.42 -24.92 19.96
C GLY A 569 74.89 -25.01 18.49
N PHE A 570 74.05 -25.56 17.59
CA PHE A 570 74.43 -25.94 16.22
C PHE A 570 74.97 -24.79 15.36
N PHE A 571 74.48 -23.53 15.61
CA PHE A 571 74.97 -22.36 14.88
C PHE A 571 76.17 -21.66 15.54
N GLU A 572 76.54 -21.98 16.80
CA GLU A 572 77.77 -21.41 17.44
C GLU A 572 79.05 -22.00 16.96
N LEU A 573 79.01 -23.19 16.34
CA LEU A 573 80.19 -23.87 15.79
C LEU A 573 80.81 -23.20 14.53
N ARG A 574 80.18 -22.19 13.97
CA ARG A 574 80.67 -21.53 12.75
C ARG A 574 81.23 -20.11 12.98
N ARG A 575 81.27 -19.62 14.25
CA ARG A 575 81.82 -18.29 14.57
C ARG A 575 83.17 -18.31 15.32
N ARG A 576 83.92 -19.43 15.24
CA ARG A 576 85.27 -19.45 15.76
C ARG A 576 86.26 -19.44 14.63
N THR A 577 86.54 -18.30 14.00
CA THR A 577 87.76 -17.89 13.38
C THR A 577 87.70 -16.44 12.94
N ALA A 578 88.12 -15.54 13.79
CA ALA A 578 88.97 -14.36 13.49
C ALA A 578 89.17 -13.62 14.82
N ALA A 579 90.39 -13.82 15.32
CA ALA A 579 90.97 -13.11 16.46
C ALA A 579 91.53 -11.77 16.00
N THR A 580 91.38 -10.80 16.78
CA THR A 580 92.26 -9.91 17.58
C THR A 580 92.71 -8.64 16.84
N PRO A 581 93.23 -7.60 17.49
CA PRO A 581 93.09 -7.12 18.89
C PRO A 581 92.95 -5.59 19.03
N GLU A 582 92.81 -5.11 20.32
CA GLU A 582 93.34 -3.85 20.91
C GLU A 582 92.70 -2.52 20.41
N GLU A 583 92.36 -1.52 21.19
CA GLU A 583 92.91 -0.90 22.39
C GLU A 583 91.95 0.03 23.07
N THR A 584 91.98 0.06 24.39
CA THR A 584 91.89 1.17 25.36
C THR A 584 90.96 2.37 25.16
N ALA A 585 90.14 2.71 26.07
CA ALA A 585 90.30 3.53 27.25
C ALA A 585 89.00 4.06 27.86
N GLU A 586 88.89 3.89 29.14
CA GLU A 586 88.46 4.75 30.21
C GLU A 586 87.15 5.58 30.14
N GLY A 587 86.37 5.43 31.21
CA GLY A 587 85.49 6.42 31.70
C GLY A 587 84.30 5.89 32.52
N ARG A 588 84.53 5.38 33.71
CA ARG A 588 83.96 5.58 35.03
C ARG A 588 82.65 6.40 35.07
N PHE A 589 81.58 5.86 35.65
CA PHE A 589 81.03 6.11 37.03
C PHE A 589 79.76 5.28 37.19
N THR A 590 79.74 4.28 38.01
CA THR A 590 79.16 4.07 39.37
C THR A 590 77.81 4.73 39.57
N LEU A 591 76.78 4.12 40.09
CA LEU A 591 76.61 3.37 41.31
C LEU A 591 75.29 2.60 41.33
N ARG A 592 75.34 1.51 41.86
CA ARG A 592 74.40 0.58 42.53
C ARG A 592 73.50 1.21 43.63
N PRO A 593 72.82 0.42 44.36
CA PRO A 593 71.64 -0.49 44.18
C PRO A 593 70.68 -0.41 45.37
N ARG A 594 69.68 -1.22 45.45
CA ARG A 594 69.23 -2.00 46.61
C ARG A 594 67.71 -2.27 46.53
N ALA A 595 67.36 -3.48 46.48
CA ALA A 595 67.11 -4.50 47.51
C ALA A 595 65.69 -4.43 47.99
N ALA A 596 64.89 -5.36 47.66
CA ALA A 596 64.54 -6.60 48.36
C ALA A 596 63.54 -6.37 49.49
N VAL A 597 62.61 -7.24 49.54
CA VAL A 597 62.06 -8.02 50.62
C VAL A 597 60.52 -8.14 50.56
N THR A 598 60.01 -9.18 50.13
CA THR A 598 59.39 -10.36 50.79
C THR A 598 58.09 -10.13 51.59
N GLN A 599 57.23 -11.04 51.32
CA GLN A 599 56.32 -11.79 52.17
C GLN A 599 54.88 -11.28 52.28
N SER A 600 54.02 -12.03 51.80
CA SER A 600 53.20 -13.13 52.40
C SER A 600 51.91 -12.66 53.02
N GLY A 601 50.86 -13.33 52.64
CA GLY A 601 49.77 -13.52 53.59
C GLY A 601 48.36 -13.47 53.02
N THR A 602 47.87 -14.62 52.66
CA THR A 602 46.57 -15.21 52.92
C THR A 602 45.26 -14.44 52.65
N ALA A 603 44.47 -15.03 51.79
CA ALA A 603 43.08 -15.44 51.93
C ALA A 603 42.01 -14.40 52.19
N GLY A 604 41.01 -14.42 51.36
CA GLY A 604 39.70 -13.88 51.64
C GLY A 604 38.83 -13.66 50.42
N THR A 605 38.08 -14.66 50.07
CA THR A 605 36.82 -14.69 49.31
C THR A 605 36.05 -13.41 49.41
N THR A 606 35.53 -12.87 48.29
CA THR A 606 34.09 -12.75 47.94
C THR A 606 33.88 -11.95 46.66
N ALA A 607 32.90 -12.36 45.93
CA ALA A 607 32.21 -11.84 44.76
C ALA A 607 32.02 -10.31 44.73
N ASP A 608 32.12 -9.65 43.58
CA ASP A 608 30.98 -9.17 42.82
C ASP A 608 31.38 -8.13 41.75
N GLU A 609 30.74 -8.25 40.63
CA GLU A 609 30.33 -7.30 39.59
C GLU A 609 31.35 -6.54 38.73
N PRO A 610 31.02 -6.43 37.45
CA PRO A 610 31.90 -5.86 36.44
C PRO A 610 31.67 -4.35 36.28
N LYS A 611 32.73 -3.59 36.32
CA LYS A 611 32.75 -2.15 36.07
C LYS A 611 32.86 -1.84 34.58
N THR A 612 31.87 -1.11 34.13
CA THR A 612 31.77 -0.41 32.84
C THR A 612 33.01 0.40 32.50
N PHE A 613 33.52 0.20 31.30
CA PHE A 613 34.56 1.04 30.70
C PHE A 613 33.96 2.38 30.23
N ARG A 614 34.41 3.46 30.80
CA ARG A 614 34.20 4.82 30.34
C ARG A 614 35.36 5.23 29.41
N ALA A 615 35.03 5.61 28.18
CA ALA A 615 35.97 6.20 27.24
C ALA A 615 36.37 7.64 27.66
N PRO A 616 37.60 8.08 27.41
CA PRO A 616 38.06 9.39 27.80
C PRO A 616 37.58 10.51 26.87
N LYS A 617 37.11 11.59 27.47
CA LYS A 617 36.72 12.84 26.81
C LYS A 617 37.92 13.52 26.16
N ARG A 618 37.91 13.67 24.85
CA ARG A 618 38.85 14.51 24.10
C ARG A 618 38.46 15.99 24.28
N LYS A 619 39.37 16.78 24.84
CA LYS A 619 39.29 18.25 24.92
C LYS A 619 39.29 18.85 23.52
N ARG A 620 38.27 19.61 23.19
CA ARG A 620 38.21 20.47 22.01
C ARG A 620 39.15 21.66 22.20
N ARG A 621 40.14 21.76 21.36
CA ARG A 621 40.97 22.95 21.17
C ARG A 621 40.28 23.80 20.09
N ARG A 622 39.89 24.98 20.48
CA ARG A 622 39.30 26.02 19.64
C ARG A 622 40.43 26.62 18.82
N THR A 623 40.39 26.52 17.53
CA THR A 623 41.14 27.34 16.58
C THR A 623 40.16 27.98 15.64
N ASP A 624 40.06 29.27 15.75
CA ASP A 624 39.39 30.15 14.80
C ASP A 624 40.03 29.94 13.42
N ARG A 625 39.17 29.57 12.46
CA ARG A 625 39.56 29.63 11.06
C ARG A 625 38.37 30.24 10.32
N GLU A 626 38.63 31.44 9.82
CA GLU A 626 37.77 32.22 8.96
C GLU A 626 37.20 31.40 7.81
N SER A 627 35.88 31.47 7.63
CA SER A 627 35.15 30.89 6.53
C SER A 627 35.34 31.75 5.29
N ASN A 628 36.13 31.27 4.36
CA ASN A 628 36.11 31.72 2.99
C ASN A 628 35.13 30.85 2.21
N THR A 629 33.88 31.28 2.07
CA THR A 629 32.91 30.77 1.10
C THR A 629 32.99 31.68 -0.11
N PRO A 630 33.19 31.13 -1.33
CA PRO A 630 33.10 31.94 -2.55
C PRO A 630 31.66 32.35 -2.79
N PRO A 631 31.41 33.54 -3.34
CA PRO A 631 30.07 34.06 -3.58
C PRO A 631 29.37 33.24 -4.68
N VAL A 632 28.14 32.86 -4.40
CA VAL A 632 27.19 32.31 -5.39
C VAL A 632 26.89 33.42 -6.39
N VAL A 633 27.29 33.21 -7.64
CA VAL A 633 26.93 34.07 -8.78
C VAL A 633 25.47 33.77 -9.11
N ALA A 634 24.61 34.77 -8.88
CA ALA A 634 23.25 34.77 -9.40
C ALA A 634 23.25 34.90 -10.93
N PRO A 635 22.33 34.25 -11.65
CA PRO A 635 22.22 34.44 -13.09
C PRO A 635 21.79 35.89 -13.43
N PRO A 636 22.20 36.43 -14.56
CA PRO A 636 21.86 37.81 -14.94
C PRO A 636 20.36 37.95 -15.16
N MET A 637 19.76 38.92 -14.47
CA MET A 637 18.43 39.43 -14.77
C MET A 637 18.49 40.14 -16.13
N LEU A 638 17.60 39.73 -17.04
CA LEU A 638 17.30 40.48 -18.26
C LEU A 638 16.58 41.76 -17.83
N GLU A 639 17.11 42.91 -18.27
CA GLU A 639 16.49 44.22 -18.16
C GLU A 639 15.18 44.21 -18.97
N GLU A 640 14.05 44.35 -18.24
CA GLU A 640 12.77 44.73 -18.86
C GLU A 640 12.77 46.23 -19.18
N ASP A 641 12.69 46.52 -20.44
CA ASP A 641 12.47 47.86 -20.97
C ASP A 641 11.03 48.29 -20.60
N SER A 642 10.94 49.24 -19.69
CA SER A 642 9.70 49.80 -19.19
C SER A 642 9.21 50.94 -20.09
N THR A 643 8.30 50.64 -20.98
CA THR A 643 7.39 51.68 -21.53
C THR A 643 6.12 51.06 -22.08
N GLN A 644 5.13 50.84 -21.21
CA GLN A 644 3.69 51.10 -21.43
C GLN A 644 2.88 50.69 -20.17
N PRO A 645 1.93 51.52 -19.69
CA PRO A 645 1.10 51.17 -18.53
C PRO A 645 0.06 50.10 -18.89
N PRO A 646 -0.30 49.22 -17.95
CA PRO A 646 -1.29 48.19 -18.20
C PRO A 646 -2.69 48.78 -18.30
N VAL A 647 -3.37 48.44 -19.38
CA VAL A 647 -4.78 48.75 -19.62
C VAL A 647 -5.59 47.83 -18.68
N ILE A 648 -6.30 48.43 -17.73
CA ILE A 648 -7.26 47.79 -16.86
C ILE A 648 -8.52 47.44 -17.70
N PRO A 649 -8.97 46.18 -17.79
CA PRO A 649 -10.24 45.86 -18.42
C PRO A 649 -11.40 46.32 -17.52
N PRO A 650 -12.52 46.80 -18.08
CA PRO A 650 -13.64 47.32 -17.31
C PRO A 650 -14.37 46.20 -16.54
N ASN A 651 -14.82 46.55 -15.35
CA ASN A 651 -15.70 45.78 -14.47
C ASN A 651 -16.88 45.17 -15.22
N LEU A 652 -17.00 43.85 -15.20
CA LEU A 652 -18.19 43.12 -15.58
C LEU A 652 -19.01 42.81 -14.30
N SER A 653 -19.85 43.78 -13.94
CA SER A 653 -21.08 43.54 -13.22
C SER A 653 -22.20 43.54 -14.25
N ASP A 654 -22.51 42.36 -14.79
CA ASP A 654 -23.85 42.08 -15.29
C ASP A 654 -24.02 40.56 -15.48
N THR A 655 -24.98 40.02 -14.79
CA THR A 655 -25.48 38.65 -14.85
C THR A 655 -26.20 38.44 -16.19
N GLY A 656 -25.49 37.93 -17.17
CA GLY A 656 -26.03 37.53 -18.47
C GLY A 656 -25.46 36.20 -18.90
N ASN A 657 -26.33 35.21 -18.99
CA ASN A 657 -26.23 33.85 -19.50
C ASN A 657 -24.90 33.45 -20.22
N THR A 658 -24.15 32.57 -19.57
CA THR A 658 -22.96 31.90 -20.14
C THR A 658 -23.25 31.14 -21.45
N PHE A 659 -24.51 30.86 -21.78
CA PHE A 659 -24.93 30.23 -23.03
C PHE A 659 -24.83 31.17 -24.24
N ASP A 660 -25.02 32.47 -24.07
CA ASP A 660 -24.92 33.43 -25.17
C ASP A 660 -23.48 33.74 -25.55
N ALA A 661 -22.55 33.70 -24.58
CA ALA A 661 -21.11 33.84 -24.84
C ALA A 661 -20.54 32.65 -25.62
N LEU A 662 -21.00 31.44 -25.34
CA LEU A 662 -20.61 30.20 -26.02
C LEU A 662 -21.19 30.13 -27.44
N SER A 663 -22.41 30.61 -27.67
CA SER A 663 -23.02 30.67 -29.00
C SER A 663 -22.35 31.68 -29.90
N ALA A 664 -21.96 32.83 -29.36
CA ALA A 664 -21.20 33.87 -30.09
C ALA A 664 -19.77 33.41 -30.45
N ALA A 665 -19.11 32.64 -29.56
CA ALA A 665 -17.79 32.04 -29.83
C ALA A 665 -17.86 30.98 -30.95
N ARG A 666 -18.93 30.18 -30.96
CA ARG A 666 -19.17 29.14 -31.97
C ARG A 666 -19.44 29.74 -33.35
N LYS A 667 -20.17 30.87 -33.40
CA LYS A 667 -20.45 31.59 -34.65
C LYS A 667 -19.19 32.22 -35.24
N ARG A 668 -18.31 32.83 -34.42
CA ARG A 668 -17.01 33.38 -34.87
C ARG A 668 -16.06 32.31 -35.37
N ALA A 669 -16.11 31.09 -34.83
CA ALA A 669 -15.32 29.95 -35.29
C ALA A 669 -15.82 29.40 -36.63
N GLN A 670 -17.12 29.47 -36.90
CA GLN A 670 -17.71 29.09 -38.19
C GLN A 670 -17.43 30.12 -39.27
N ASP A 671 -17.48 31.43 -38.97
CA ASP A 671 -17.19 32.52 -39.92
C ASP A 671 -15.70 32.54 -40.33
N ARG A 672 -14.78 32.08 -39.48
CA ARG A 672 -13.37 31.93 -39.83
C ARG A 672 -13.08 30.73 -40.75
N ARG A 673 -13.86 29.66 -40.66
CA ARG A 673 -13.73 28.53 -41.61
C ARG A 673 -14.30 28.78 -42.98
N GLY A 674 -15.24 29.73 -43.11
CA GLY A 674 -15.82 30.11 -44.40
C GLY A 674 -14.98 31.10 -45.20
N SER A 675 -13.90 31.66 -44.63
CA SER A 675 -13.01 32.60 -45.32
C SER A 675 -11.65 32.02 -45.77
N GLU A 676 -11.42 30.72 -45.52
CA GLU A 676 -10.23 30.00 -45.99
C GLU A 676 -10.51 29.13 -47.24
N ASP A 677 -11.79 29.06 -47.68
CA ASP A 677 -12.19 28.31 -48.91
C ASP A 677 -12.66 29.22 -50.06
N GLN A 678 -12.16 30.46 -50.14
CA GLN A 678 -12.32 31.31 -51.36
C GLN A 678 -10.96 31.79 -51.89
#